data_3fde3f1c0e2c0ff614c04b328a756d70
#
_entry.id   3fde3f1c0e2c0ff614c04b328a756d70
#
_cell.length_a   1.000
_cell.length_b   1.000
_cell.length_c   1.000
_cell.angle_alpha   90.00
_cell.angle_beta   90.00
_cell.angle_gamma   90.00
#
_symmetry.space_group_name_H-M   'P 1'
#
loop_
_entity.id
_entity.type
_entity.pdbx_description
1 polymer ?
#
loop_
_entity_poly.entity_id
_entity_poly.type
_entity_poly.pdbx_seq_one_letter_code
_entity_poly.pdbx_strand_id
1 'polypeptide(L)'
;MLEWLAATTGIELGKLVLEQVLDLGKPVLEGYVQDFFKDCLSSGVSRLNATTLRTPMAEAIGYFIKRFIKELQINDVPETSIQHHYKAVIKKFVQDKAVRPILGKAFEKDCKQIDYAQLEQIWTQQYQVSGWQFPSEEFDWRGVGKEYVYQVKGIVKANPELRSLLETDLLEDIARNTAQLSPGFDVETYRASLQSSYGYLKLYTLDSTDRVDAIKLWAMFIEQTVREAMPPMRYDLPLDLKRQLQAEGQLKADLSPEALEHYRHEYFQQPARKVLDAVANSQWAVILGDPGSGKSSLLQYLALEWVEGKTEKLPLLIELREFAINPSANFLEFLHRGRGVDWQFDQQQLHQHLLESPTLLMFDGLDEVFDRATQSTVIDDVIRFSQQYPKAQVLVTSRIIGYNPERLQHSGFRHFTIQSLDTDEIHEFIDRWYDLSMGSDPDKVRLKQRLKDAIASSKAIANLADNPLLLTMMAILNRRQELPRDRADLYDQASRVLLYYWDVDHKRLQLPMDAIGRREKQEMLRLIAYEMQAGEDGLKGNLISCDRLTRILTDYLRDQGFSEPREKANRLIQQLRERNFILCDRGADTYGFMHRTFLEYFCAVEIVDRFEKQRTLTFEQLRDEVFGQHWQDETWHEVLRLICGMIDAKFAAPLIEYLMKQDIDRSSCLEDVGANNASDFRVNTEGVNNLLLAADCLSEVKDLSSVASTKLKLKQHLCSEVEKPEVPLSYDATEAILNRIVYCFHTEQTLAWLKSLPARENCRWALPRQAAIYVLGRYYHDYPKTLDWLKLQTQQNINPGDERGPARWSAVKSVAENYCNSSETLDWLKARAKQETDGGFVRHAAIWSLAEYYQSNPEVLLFLKSLSQQAKEGFVRETAAEAIAKYFIRASGVFELLCEIVVQDPFQREGARQFNPRQTALEALLTHYPAHPKILELLLDRAFNDPDEQLREWAQEQLEKFKM
;
A
#
# COMPACT_ATOMS: atom_id res chain seq x y z
N MET A 1 -24.01 21.55 -21.41
CA MET A 1 -22.73 21.95 -22.08
C MET A 1 -21.55 21.63 -21.21
N LEU A 2 -21.64 21.81 -19.90
CA LEU A 2 -20.53 21.53 -18.99
C LEU A 2 -20.27 20.02 -18.82
N GLU A 3 -21.31 19.22 -18.67
CA GLU A 3 -21.19 17.76 -18.52
C GLU A 3 -20.51 17.08 -19.73
N TRP A 4 -20.79 17.53 -20.93
CA TRP A 4 -20.16 16.95 -22.11
C TRP A 4 -18.79 17.55 -22.42
N LEU A 5 -18.51 18.81 -22.06
CA LEU A 5 -17.14 19.35 -22.06
C LEU A 5 -16.27 18.58 -21.07
N ALA A 6 -16.78 18.25 -19.90
CA ALA A 6 -16.03 17.49 -18.90
C ALA A 6 -15.69 16.07 -19.38
N ALA A 7 -16.60 15.40 -20.08
CA ALA A 7 -16.46 14.00 -20.51
C ALA A 7 -15.69 13.79 -21.84
N THR A 8 -15.47 14.83 -22.66
CA THR A 8 -14.90 14.72 -24.01
C THR A 8 -13.42 15.12 -24.02
N THR A 9 -12.56 14.35 -24.67
CA THR A 9 -11.11 14.62 -24.78
C THR A 9 -10.64 14.48 -26.24
N GLY A 10 -9.46 14.97 -26.55
CA GLY A 10 -8.80 14.80 -27.83
C GLY A 10 -9.57 15.35 -29.03
N ILE A 11 -9.51 14.64 -30.13
CA ILE A 11 -10.09 15.06 -31.43
C ILE A 11 -11.60 15.31 -31.32
N GLU A 12 -12.34 14.59 -30.48
CA GLU A 12 -13.77 14.80 -30.27
C GLU A 12 -14.05 16.13 -29.58
N LEU A 13 -13.23 16.53 -28.60
CA LEU A 13 -13.28 17.86 -28.00
C LEU A 13 -13.06 18.97 -29.05
N GLY A 14 -12.07 18.79 -29.93
CA GLY A 14 -11.81 19.72 -31.03
C GLY A 14 -13.00 19.89 -31.98
N LYS A 15 -13.63 18.78 -32.41
CA LYS A 15 -14.82 18.83 -33.26
C LYS A 15 -15.95 19.61 -32.60
N LEU A 16 -16.19 19.36 -31.36
CA LEU A 16 -17.26 19.93 -30.57
C LEU A 16 -17.05 21.45 -30.35
N VAL A 17 -15.81 21.87 -30.11
CA VAL A 17 -15.44 23.31 -30.02
C VAL A 17 -15.65 24.02 -31.35
N LEU A 18 -15.31 23.38 -32.46
CA LEU A 18 -15.57 23.94 -33.80
C LEU A 18 -17.06 24.16 -34.06
N GLU A 19 -17.91 23.21 -33.69
CA GLU A 19 -19.34 23.24 -33.93
C GLU A 19 -20.11 24.18 -33.01
N GLN A 20 -19.79 24.19 -31.73
CA GLN A 20 -20.60 24.85 -30.70
C GLN A 20 -19.99 26.15 -30.13
N VAL A 21 -18.66 26.24 -30.10
CA VAL A 21 -17.94 27.37 -29.51
C VAL A 21 -17.51 28.33 -30.60
N LEU A 22 -16.82 27.83 -31.62
CA LEU A 22 -16.35 28.69 -32.69
C LEU A 22 -17.45 29.02 -33.72
N ASP A 23 -18.28 28.03 -34.11
CA ASP A 23 -19.46 28.16 -34.97
C ASP A 23 -19.29 29.26 -36.04
N LEU A 24 -18.17 29.22 -36.77
CA LEU A 24 -17.74 30.23 -37.68
C LEU A 24 -17.81 29.67 -39.12
N GLY A 25 -18.32 30.46 -40.07
CA GLY A 25 -18.29 30.05 -41.47
C GLY A 25 -16.86 29.83 -41.99
N LYS A 26 -16.67 28.97 -42.98
CA LYS A 26 -15.34 28.59 -43.50
C LYS A 26 -14.34 29.74 -43.68
N PRO A 27 -14.64 30.86 -44.35
CA PRO A 27 -13.67 31.93 -44.56
C PRO A 27 -13.28 32.67 -43.29
N VAL A 28 -14.21 32.78 -42.32
CA VAL A 28 -13.96 33.41 -41.02
C VAL A 28 -13.12 32.50 -40.12
N LEU A 29 -13.34 31.18 -40.18
CA LEU A 29 -12.56 30.20 -39.46
C LEU A 29 -11.11 30.12 -39.96
N GLU A 30 -10.88 30.28 -41.28
CA GLU A 30 -9.51 30.35 -41.82
C GLU A 30 -8.75 31.57 -41.31
N GLY A 31 -9.41 32.72 -41.25
CA GLY A 31 -8.85 33.93 -40.64
C GLY A 31 -8.59 33.75 -39.14
N TYR A 32 -9.45 33.04 -38.46
CA TYR A 32 -9.26 32.72 -37.04
C TYR A 32 -8.01 31.85 -36.80
N VAL A 33 -7.81 30.80 -37.61
CA VAL A 33 -6.63 29.96 -37.57
C VAL A 33 -5.35 30.73 -37.80
N GLN A 34 -5.36 31.62 -38.80
CA GLN A 34 -4.23 32.49 -39.10
C GLN A 34 -3.89 33.44 -37.95
N ASP A 35 -4.88 34.09 -37.34
CA ASP A 35 -4.69 34.96 -36.20
C ASP A 35 -4.19 34.21 -34.99
N PHE A 36 -4.67 32.98 -34.75
CA PHE A 36 -4.28 32.14 -33.62
C PHE A 36 -2.81 31.75 -33.68
N PHE A 37 -2.30 31.35 -34.84
CA PHE A 37 -0.93 30.94 -35.05
C PHE A 37 0.00 32.04 -35.54
N LYS A 38 -0.45 33.33 -35.57
CA LYS A 38 0.28 34.43 -36.15
C LYS A 38 1.71 34.59 -35.65
N ASP A 39 1.92 34.43 -34.37
CA ASP A 39 3.22 34.61 -33.72
C ASP A 39 4.09 33.33 -33.74
N CYS A 40 3.47 32.15 -33.95
CA CYS A 40 4.15 30.85 -34.02
C CYS A 40 4.72 30.52 -35.42
N LEU A 41 4.42 31.33 -36.42
CA LEU A 41 4.67 31.04 -37.85
C LEU A 41 6.07 31.40 -38.35
N SER A 42 7.02 31.77 -37.49
CA SER A 42 8.30 32.32 -37.91
C SER A 42 9.29 31.33 -38.57
N SER A 43 9.08 30.02 -38.55
CA SER A 43 10.05 29.10 -39.13
C SER A 43 9.55 27.85 -39.87
N GLY A 44 8.31 27.45 -39.77
CA GLY A 44 7.93 26.19 -40.43
C GLY A 44 6.45 25.94 -40.59
N VAL A 45 5.60 26.49 -39.74
CA VAL A 45 4.14 26.30 -39.74
C VAL A 45 3.46 26.91 -40.99
N SER A 46 4.12 27.82 -41.69
CA SER A 46 3.66 28.36 -43.00
C SER A 46 3.53 27.30 -44.13
N ARG A 47 4.07 26.08 -43.90
CA ARG A 47 3.95 24.92 -44.83
C ARG A 47 2.74 24.04 -44.55
N LEU A 48 2.09 24.17 -43.39
CA LEU A 48 0.91 23.40 -43.05
C LEU A 48 -0.38 24.08 -43.57
N ASN A 49 -1.26 23.24 -44.10
CA ASN A 49 -2.55 23.69 -44.61
C ASN A 49 -3.42 24.09 -43.40
N ALA A 50 -4.16 25.21 -43.50
CA ALA A 50 -5.11 25.69 -42.48
C ALA A 50 -6.11 24.60 -42.05
N THR A 51 -6.36 23.60 -42.91
CA THR A 51 -7.22 22.44 -42.60
C THR A 51 -6.61 21.52 -41.54
N THR A 52 -5.32 21.31 -41.55
CA THR A 52 -4.59 20.44 -40.59
C THR A 52 -4.51 21.09 -39.21
N LEU A 53 -4.40 22.41 -39.13
CA LEU A 53 -4.27 23.15 -37.87
C LEU A 53 -5.59 23.39 -37.13
N ARG A 54 -6.74 23.18 -37.79
CA ARG A 54 -8.06 23.41 -37.19
C ARG A 54 -8.36 22.56 -35.98
N THR A 55 -8.13 21.28 -36.10
CA THR A 55 -8.43 20.32 -35.02
C THR A 55 -7.53 20.56 -33.81
N PRO A 56 -6.19 20.65 -33.93
CA PRO A 56 -5.32 20.94 -32.80
C PRO A 56 -5.62 22.27 -32.11
N MET A 57 -5.91 23.33 -32.89
CA MET A 57 -6.33 24.62 -32.35
C MET A 57 -7.63 24.54 -31.55
N ALA A 58 -8.64 23.88 -32.12
CA ALA A 58 -9.93 23.72 -31.45
C ALA A 58 -9.85 22.87 -30.18
N GLU A 59 -9.05 21.85 -30.21
CA GLU A 59 -8.73 21.01 -29.05
C GLU A 59 -8.05 21.83 -27.94
N ALA A 60 -7.06 22.64 -28.29
CA ALA A 60 -6.40 23.54 -27.35
C ALA A 60 -7.37 24.53 -26.71
N ILE A 61 -8.23 25.17 -27.51
CA ILE A 61 -9.29 26.07 -27.02
C ILE A 61 -10.23 25.33 -26.07
N GLY A 62 -10.57 24.09 -26.39
CA GLY A 62 -11.41 23.25 -25.53
C GLY A 62 -10.78 23.00 -24.15
N TYR A 63 -9.51 22.71 -24.10
CA TYR A 63 -8.77 22.55 -22.82
C TYR A 63 -8.68 23.86 -22.04
N PHE A 64 -8.47 25.01 -22.72
CA PHE A 64 -8.51 26.32 -22.08
C PHE A 64 -9.86 26.59 -21.43
N ILE A 65 -10.95 26.33 -22.15
CA ILE A 65 -12.31 26.54 -21.63
C ILE A 65 -12.60 25.62 -20.46
N LYS A 66 -12.23 24.36 -20.56
CA LYS A 66 -12.37 23.39 -19.46
C LYS A 66 -11.69 23.88 -18.19
N ARG A 67 -10.44 24.28 -18.31
CA ARG A 67 -9.67 24.73 -17.16
C ARG A 67 -10.21 26.04 -16.60
N PHE A 68 -10.65 26.94 -17.45
CA PHE A 68 -11.29 28.19 -17.06
C PHE A 68 -12.59 27.93 -16.26
N ILE A 69 -13.44 27.05 -16.77
CA ILE A 69 -14.69 26.66 -16.10
C ILE A 69 -14.39 25.97 -14.75
N LYS A 70 -13.41 25.08 -14.73
CA LYS A 70 -12.97 24.43 -13.50
C LYS A 70 -12.52 25.45 -12.45
N GLU A 71 -11.82 26.50 -12.89
CA GLU A 71 -11.39 27.58 -12.03
C GLU A 71 -12.58 28.41 -11.50
N LEU A 72 -13.64 28.62 -12.29
CA LEU A 72 -14.88 29.22 -11.81
C LEU A 72 -15.58 28.40 -10.75
N GLN A 73 -15.64 27.08 -10.93
CA GLN A 73 -16.25 26.14 -9.97
C GLN A 73 -15.48 26.11 -8.65
N ILE A 74 -14.17 26.19 -8.71
CA ILE A 74 -13.31 26.24 -7.53
C ILE A 74 -13.53 27.56 -6.75
N ASN A 75 -13.88 28.63 -7.43
CA ASN A 75 -14.26 29.92 -6.81
C ASN A 75 -15.75 29.99 -6.44
N ASP A 76 -16.39 28.85 -6.16
CA ASP A 76 -17.79 28.72 -5.72
C ASP A 76 -18.84 29.38 -6.62
N VAL A 77 -18.54 29.56 -7.91
CA VAL A 77 -19.51 30.05 -8.88
C VAL A 77 -20.50 28.92 -9.19
N PRO A 78 -21.79 29.06 -8.85
CA PRO A 78 -22.78 28.02 -9.08
C PRO A 78 -22.87 27.59 -10.54
N GLU A 79 -23.04 26.28 -10.79
CA GLU A 79 -23.10 25.73 -12.15
C GLU A 79 -24.19 26.37 -13.00
N THR A 80 -25.33 26.70 -12.38
CA THR A 80 -26.41 27.44 -13.04
C THR A 80 -25.95 28.81 -13.53
N SER A 81 -25.13 29.53 -12.76
CA SER A 81 -24.57 30.82 -13.12
C SER A 81 -23.54 30.68 -14.24
N ILE A 82 -22.70 29.65 -14.20
CA ILE A 82 -21.74 29.37 -15.28
C ILE A 82 -22.47 29.10 -16.59
N GLN A 83 -23.57 28.32 -16.55
CA GLN A 83 -24.36 28.02 -17.75
C GLN A 83 -25.10 29.23 -18.31
N HIS A 84 -25.70 30.09 -17.48
CA HIS A 84 -26.55 31.18 -17.92
C HIS A 84 -25.77 32.46 -18.21
N HIS A 85 -24.73 32.77 -17.44
CA HIS A 85 -24.03 34.05 -17.52
C HIS A 85 -22.66 33.96 -18.17
N TYR A 86 -21.86 32.98 -17.78
CA TYR A 86 -20.46 32.90 -18.26
C TYR A 86 -20.29 32.24 -19.63
N LYS A 87 -21.15 31.31 -20.03
CA LYS A 87 -21.06 30.60 -21.32
C LYS A 87 -20.89 31.53 -22.53
N ALA A 88 -21.76 32.51 -22.62
CA ALA A 88 -21.74 33.43 -23.74
C ALA A 88 -20.52 34.38 -23.73
N VAL A 89 -20.05 34.72 -22.53
CA VAL A 89 -18.91 35.61 -22.32
C VAL A 89 -17.60 34.86 -22.61
N ILE A 90 -17.43 33.61 -22.10
CA ILE A 90 -16.26 32.77 -22.41
C ILE A 90 -16.15 32.52 -23.92
N LYS A 91 -17.28 32.27 -24.60
CA LYS A 91 -17.32 32.11 -26.06
C LYS A 91 -16.77 33.35 -26.76
N LYS A 92 -17.21 34.56 -26.36
CA LYS A 92 -16.73 35.82 -26.92
C LYS A 92 -15.26 36.07 -26.61
N PHE A 93 -14.82 35.73 -25.40
CA PHE A 93 -13.45 35.91 -24.95
C PHE A 93 -12.45 35.09 -25.79
N VAL A 94 -12.70 33.79 -25.98
CA VAL A 94 -11.83 32.97 -26.82
C VAL A 94 -11.88 33.32 -28.31
N GLN A 95 -12.95 34.03 -28.76
CA GLN A 95 -13.08 34.51 -30.10
C GLN A 95 -12.43 35.91 -30.31
N ASP A 96 -11.95 36.57 -29.26
CA ASP A 96 -11.35 37.90 -29.32
C ASP A 96 -10.02 37.87 -30.09
N LYS A 97 -9.81 38.87 -30.95
CA LYS A 97 -8.59 38.98 -31.74
C LYS A 97 -7.32 39.19 -30.92
N ALA A 98 -7.44 39.79 -29.71
CA ALA A 98 -6.31 40.02 -28.84
C ALA A 98 -5.97 38.75 -28.04
N VAL A 99 -6.94 37.85 -27.76
CA VAL A 99 -6.76 36.61 -27.02
C VAL A 99 -6.17 35.49 -27.87
N ARG A 100 -6.53 35.40 -29.14
CA ARG A 100 -6.09 34.35 -30.09
C ARG A 100 -4.56 34.13 -30.12
N PRO A 101 -3.76 35.18 -30.37
CA PRO A 101 -2.30 35.03 -30.45
C PRO A 101 -1.68 34.61 -29.14
N ILE A 102 -2.23 35.06 -27.98
CA ILE A 102 -1.76 34.71 -26.67
C ILE A 102 -1.94 33.19 -26.43
N LEU A 103 -3.13 32.66 -26.79
CA LEU A 103 -3.37 31.21 -26.68
C LEU A 103 -2.54 30.43 -27.71
N GLY A 104 -2.39 30.92 -28.91
CA GLY A 104 -1.60 30.28 -29.96
C GLY A 104 -0.13 30.13 -29.62
N LYS A 105 0.43 31.06 -28.83
CA LYS A 105 1.83 31.05 -28.42
C LYS A 105 2.21 29.77 -27.64
N ALA A 106 1.25 29.08 -27.05
CA ALA A 106 1.48 27.78 -26.37
C ALA A 106 2.01 26.69 -27.30
N PHE A 107 1.83 26.81 -28.62
CA PHE A 107 2.37 25.88 -29.61
C PHE A 107 3.86 26.11 -29.95
N GLU A 108 4.45 27.25 -29.57
CA GLU A 108 5.88 27.48 -29.74
C GLU A 108 6.70 26.46 -28.92
N LYS A 109 7.79 25.96 -29.50
CA LYS A 109 8.67 24.96 -28.96
C LYS A 109 9.11 25.26 -27.50
N ASP A 110 9.55 26.50 -27.29
CA ASP A 110 10.15 26.94 -26.01
C ASP A 110 9.14 27.66 -25.09
N CYS A 111 7.86 27.69 -25.44
CA CYS A 111 6.86 28.33 -24.61
C CYS A 111 6.63 27.53 -23.32
N LYS A 112 7.04 28.11 -22.20
CA LYS A 112 6.81 27.57 -20.85
C LYS A 112 5.56 28.16 -20.19
N GLN A 113 5.11 29.32 -20.65
CA GLN A 113 4.00 30.06 -20.09
C GLN A 113 3.47 31.08 -21.13
N ILE A 114 2.15 31.16 -21.28
CA ILE A 114 1.51 32.24 -22.05
C ILE A 114 1.43 33.50 -21.20
N ASP A 115 1.15 34.64 -21.83
CA ASP A 115 0.96 35.91 -21.12
C ASP A 115 -0.43 35.96 -20.46
N TYR A 116 -0.51 35.26 -19.28
CA TYR A 116 -1.75 35.19 -18.49
C TYR A 116 -2.12 36.57 -17.91
N ALA A 117 -1.16 37.47 -17.65
CA ALA A 117 -1.44 38.80 -17.13
C ALA A 117 -2.18 39.66 -18.19
N GLN A 118 -1.81 39.50 -19.46
CA GLN A 118 -2.54 40.15 -20.55
C GLN A 118 -3.95 39.56 -20.75
N LEU A 119 -4.11 38.22 -20.57
CA LEU A 119 -5.45 37.59 -20.60
C LEU A 119 -6.35 38.11 -19.49
N GLU A 120 -5.83 38.23 -18.28
CA GLU A 120 -6.51 38.80 -17.12
C GLU A 120 -6.91 40.27 -17.38
N GLN A 121 -6.01 41.07 -17.92
CA GLN A 121 -6.29 42.45 -18.24
C GLN A 121 -7.41 42.58 -19.28
N ILE A 122 -7.39 41.79 -20.36
CA ILE A 122 -8.44 41.77 -21.38
C ILE A 122 -9.76 41.35 -20.77
N TRP A 123 -9.77 40.29 -19.94
CA TRP A 123 -10.98 39.83 -19.27
C TRP A 123 -11.56 40.92 -18.37
N THR A 124 -10.78 41.51 -17.50
CA THR A 124 -11.21 42.50 -16.52
C THR A 124 -11.74 43.80 -17.20
N GLN A 125 -11.12 44.19 -18.31
CA GLN A 125 -11.52 45.45 -19.00
C GLN A 125 -12.72 45.27 -19.92
N GLN A 126 -12.92 44.11 -20.56
CA GLN A 126 -13.88 43.94 -21.65
C GLN A 126 -14.97 42.92 -21.41
N TYR A 127 -14.74 41.94 -20.47
CA TYR A 127 -15.60 40.78 -20.32
C TYR A 127 -16.19 40.58 -18.91
N GLN A 128 -16.23 41.64 -18.08
CA GLN A 128 -16.88 41.57 -16.79
C GLN A 128 -18.35 41.19 -16.91
N VAL A 129 -18.80 40.23 -16.14
CA VAL A 129 -20.19 39.78 -16.05
C VAL A 129 -20.94 40.69 -15.09
N SER A 130 -21.92 41.43 -15.52
CA SER A 130 -22.70 42.37 -14.70
C SER A 130 -23.36 41.62 -13.54
N GLY A 131 -23.06 42.06 -12.33
CA GLY A 131 -23.65 41.49 -11.09
C GLY A 131 -22.80 40.49 -10.37
N TRP A 132 -21.66 40.08 -10.92
CA TRP A 132 -20.68 39.22 -10.26
C TRP A 132 -19.32 39.90 -10.33
N GLN A 133 -18.86 40.41 -9.18
CA GLN A 133 -17.47 40.82 -9.08
C GLN A 133 -16.65 39.55 -8.91
N PHE A 134 -15.83 39.22 -9.88
CA PHE A 134 -14.68 38.36 -9.62
C PHE A 134 -13.84 39.14 -8.60
N PRO A 135 -13.52 38.53 -7.46
CA PRO A 135 -12.31 38.98 -6.78
C PRO A 135 -11.17 38.67 -7.74
N SER A 136 -10.63 39.68 -8.41
CA SER A 136 -9.53 39.56 -9.38
C SER A 136 -8.29 38.87 -8.73
N GLU A 137 -8.23 38.88 -7.41
CA GLU A 137 -7.18 38.29 -6.59
C GLU A 137 -7.37 36.79 -6.34
N GLU A 138 -8.53 36.19 -6.58
CA GLU A 138 -8.82 34.79 -6.26
C GLU A 138 -8.83 33.87 -7.51
N PHE A 139 -8.96 34.38 -8.72
CA PHE A 139 -8.92 33.60 -9.95
C PHE A 139 -7.48 33.33 -10.38
N ASP A 140 -7.03 32.09 -10.37
CA ASP A 140 -5.66 31.71 -10.69
C ASP A 140 -5.38 31.69 -12.20
N TRP A 141 -5.28 32.87 -12.80
CA TRP A 141 -4.91 33.07 -14.21
C TRP A 141 -3.57 32.42 -14.58
N ARG A 142 -2.63 32.43 -13.64
CA ARG A 142 -1.32 31.79 -13.81
C ARG A 142 -1.44 30.27 -13.91
N GLY A 143 -2.22 29.64 -13.03
CA GLY A 143 -2.48 28.21 -13.06
C GLY A 143 -3.24 27.79 -14.33
N VAL A 144 -4.27 28.56 -14.73
CA VAL A 144 -4.98 28.35 -16.00
C VAL A 144 -4.02 28.41 -17.19
N GLY A 145 -3.14 29.41 -17.24
CA GLY A 145 -2.17 29.55 -18.32
C GLY A 145 -1.11 28.44 -18.37
N LYS A 146 -0.60 28.00 -17.23
CA LYS A 146 0.37 26.90 -17.14
C LYS A 146 -0.22 25.56 -17.58
N GLU A 147 -1.40 25.21 -17.07
CA GLU A 147 -2.06 23.97 -17.42
C GLU A 147 -2.46 23.95 -18.90
N TYR A 148 -2.90 25.08 -19.40
CA TYR A 148 -3.19 25.23 -20.82
C TYR A 148 -1.97 24.94 -21.70
N VAL A 149 -0.81 25.56 -21.41
CA VAL A 149 0.44 25.30 -22.16
C VAL A 149 0.79 23.82 -22.11
N TYR A 150 0.64 23.20 -20.97
CA TYR A 150 0.92 21.80 -20.79
C TYR A 150 0.05 20.91 -21.70
N GLN A 151 -1.28 21.14 -21.74
CA GLN A 151 -2.21 20.41 -22.60
C GLN A 151 -1.90 20.63 -24.10
N VAL A 152 -1.52 21.85 -24.49
CA VAL A 152 -1.12 22.14 -25.87
C VAL A 152 0.14 21.39 -26.27
N LYS A 153 1.11 21.22 -25.38
CA LYS A 153 2.30 20.37 -25.65
C LYS A 153 1.91 18.91 -25.90
N GLY A 154 0.90 18.41 -25.17
CA GLY A 154 0.33 17.08 -25.43
C GLY A 154 -0.27 16.97 -26.85
N ILE A 155 -1.05 17.97 -27.28
CA ILE A 155 -1.63 18.02 -28.63
C ILE A 155 -0.54 18.02 -29.71
N VAL A 156 0.52 18.82 -29.53
CA VAL A 156 1.65 18.89 -30.45
C VAL A 156 2.35 17.54 -30.55
N LYS A 157 2.58 16.86 -29.43
CA LYS A 157 3.21 15.54 -29.39
C LYS A 157 2.32 14.45 -30.03
N ALA A 158 1.02 14.54 -29.86
CA ALA A 158 0.06 13.56 -30.40
C ALA A 158 -0.21 13.73 -31.91
N ASN A 159 0.08 14.90 -32.50
CA ASN A 159 -0.15 15.17 -33.89
C ASN A 159 1.12 14.94 -34.72
N PRO A 160 1.18 13.91 -35.59
CA PRO A 160 2.37 13.56 -36.37
C PRO A 160 2.88 14.69 -37.26
N GLU A 161 1.97 15.52 -37.82
CA GLU A 161 2.35 16.59 -38.72
C GLU A 161 2.97 17.78 -37.97
N LEU A 162 2.44 18.13 -36.80
CA LEU A 162 3.02 19.12 -35.89
C LEU A 162 4.35 18.64 -35.31
N ARG A 163 4.42 17.36 -35.00
CA ARG A 163 5.63 16.71 -34.47
C ARG A 163 6.76 16.69 -35.50
N SER A 164 6.46 16.40 -36.76
CA SER A 164 7.48 16.36 -37.84
C SER A 164 8.10 17.73 -38.13
N LEU A 165 7.37 18.81 -37.91
CA LEU A 165 7.91 20.18 -38.05
C LEU A 165 8.92 20.50 -36.91
N LEU A 166 8.62 20.03 -35.69
CA LEU A 166 9.54 20.17 -34.54
C LEU A 166 10.78 19.28 -34.70
N GLU A 167 10.64 18.12 -35.34
CA GLU A 167 11.73 17.16 -35.60
C GLU A 167 12.67 17.64 -36.73
N THR A 168 12.19 18.37 -37.74
CA THR A 168 13.03 18.88 -38.85
C THR A 168 13.99 19.95 -38.37
N ASP A 169 13.53 20.85 -37.50
CA ASP A 169 14.40 21.82 -36.83
C ASP A 169 15.45 21.18 -35.92
N LEU A 170 15.12 20.06 -35.31
CA LEU A 170 16.00 19.28 -34.42
C LEU A 170 17.19 18.66 -35.19
N LEU A 171 16.96 18.16 -36.43
CA LEU A 171 18.00 17.60 -37.29
C LEU A 171 18.96 18.67 -37.77
N GLU A 172 18.49 19.89 -38.02
CA GLU A 172 19.33 21.03 -38.36
C GLU A 172 20.16 21.54 -37.18
N ASP A 173 19.61 21.51 -35.95
CA ASP A 173 20.32 21.86 -34.73
C ASP A 173 21.35 20.78 -34.33
N ILE A 174 21.04 19.50 -34.55
CA ILE A 174 22.00 18.39 -34.39
C ILE A 174 23.19 18.58 -35.36
N ALA A 175 22.93 18.92 -36.60
CA ALA A 175 23.98 19.14 -37.58
C ALA A 175 24.85 20.38 -37.27
N ARG A 176 24.32 21.41 -36.62
CA ARG A 176 25.08 22.60 -36.18
C ARG A 176 25.89 22.39 -34.91
N ASN A 177 25.46 21.52 -34.00
CA ASN A 177 26.09 21.29 -32.68
C ASN A 177 27.09 20.13 -32.67
N THR A 178 27.15 19.29 -33.69
CA THR A 178 28.13 18.20 -33.81
C THR A 178 29.59 18.65 -33.91
N ALA A 179 29.84 19.97 -33.97
CA ALA A 179 31.20 20.54 -33.94
C ALA A 179 31.71 20.86 -32.50
N GLN A 180 30.90 20.71 -31.46
CA GLN A 180 31.36 20.85 -30.07
C GLN A 180 31.41 19.46 -29.41
N LEU A 181 32.60 19.13 -28.88
CA LEU A 181 33.01 17.92 -28.16
C LEU A 181 31.83 17.11 -27.59
N SER A 182 31.44 16.01 -28.25
CA SER A 182 30.53 15.02 -27.72
C SER A 182 31.13 14.41 -26.45
N PRO A 183 30.38 14.29 -25.35
CA PRO A 183 30.81 13.50 -24.21
C PRO A 183 31.07 12.07 -24.68
N GLY A 184 32.19 11.47 -24.32
CA GLY A 184 32.51 10.10 -24.67
C GLY A 184 31.64 9.10 -23.91
N PHE A 185 31.64 7.85 -24.36
CA PHE A 185 31.04 6.73 -23.63
C PHE A 185 32.10 6.17 -22.62
N ASP A 186 32.36 6.94 -21.56
CA ASP A 186 33.32 6.56 -20.52
C ASP A 186 32.63 5.83 -19.37
N VAL A 187 32.70 4.50 -19.42
CA VAL A 187 32.10 3.59 -18.48
C VAL A 187 32.66 3.73 -17.05
N GLU A 188 33.95 4.02 -16.91
CA GLU A 188 34.58 4.15 -15.58
C GLU A 188 34.18 5.47 -14.89
N THR A 189 34.12 6.55 -15.63
CA THR A 189 33.61 7.82 -15.10
C THR A 189 32.13 7.71 -14.78
N TYR A 190 31.34 6.99 -15.57
CA TYR A 190 29.93 6.70 -15.25
C TYR A 190 29.80 5.88 -13.95
N ARG A 191 30.63 4.85 -13.77
CA ARG A 191 30.71 4.05 -12.54
C ARG A 191 30.96 4.91 -11.31
N ALA A 192 31.95 5.80 -11.39
CA ALA A 192 32.28 6.75 -10.32
C ALA A 192 31.11 7.73 -10.02
N SER A 193 30.41 8.17 -11.06
CA SER A 193 29.21 9.04 -10.92
C SER A 193 28.08 8.33 -10.18
N LEU A 194 27.74 7.10 -10.55
CA LEU A 194 26.72 6.30 -9.86
C LEU A 194 27.07 6.07 -8.38
N GLN A 195 28.34 5.77 -8.10
CA GLN A 195 28.82 5.61 -6.73
C GLN A 195 28.71 6.91 -5.92
N SER A 196 28.99 8.04 -6.54
CA SER A 196 28.83 9.36 -5.89
C SER A 196 27.36 9.72 -5.66
N SER A 197 26.48 9.42 -6.63
CA SER A 197 25.07 9.82 -6.59
C SER A 197 24.22 8.90 -5.69
N TYR A 198 24.48 7.60 -5.69
CA TYR A 198 23.65 6.59 -5.04
C TYR A 198 24.36 5.80 -3.94
N GLY A 199 25.67 5.92 -3.79
CA GLY A 199 26.46 5.12 -2.85
C GLY A 199 26.06 5.29 -1.39
N TYR A 200 25.38 6.37 -1.04
CA TYR A 200 25.01 6.69 0.33
C TYR A 200 23.53 7.04 0.47
N LEU A 201 22.93 6.63 1.57
CA LEU A 201 21.58 7.06 1.91
C LEU A 201 21.53 8.58 2.12
N LYS A 202 20.67 9.26 1.40
CA LYS A 202 20.49 10.73 1.50
C LYS A 202 19.63 11.12 2.72
N LEU A 203 19.89 10.55 3.89
CA LEU A 203 19.18 10.85 5.15
C LEU A 203 19.81 12.02 5.92
N TYR A 204 20.24 13.02 5.22
CA TYR A 204 21.25 14.01 5.60
C TYR A 204 20.87 14.96 6.72
N THR A 205 19.69 15.01 7.28
CA THR A 205 19.37 16.32 7.87
C THR A 205 18.68 16.36 9.21
N LEU A 206 18.60 15.29 9.95
CA LEU A 206 18.16 15.37 11.34
C LEU A 206 19.30 15.75 12.30
N ASP A 207 20.55 15.66 11.84
CA ASP A 207 21.70 15.98 12.65
C ASP A 207 22.74 16.81 11.90
N SER A 208 22.69 18.12 12.07
CA SER A 208 23.79 19.02 11.65
C SER A 208 24.98 18.98 12.59
N THR A 209 24.88 18.31 13.73
CA THR A 209 25.91 18.26 14.78
C THR A 209 26.59 16.91 14.90
N ASP A 210 25.97 15.81 14.53
CA ASP A 210 26.59 14.50 14.49
C ASP A 210 26.96 14.16 13.04
N ARG A 211 28.24 13.96 12.79
CA ARG A 211 28.73 13.24 11.61
C ARG A 211 28.22 11.80 11.74
N VAL A 212 27.01 11.54 11.30
CA VAL A 212 26.62 10.17 10.94
C VAL A 212 27.51 9.86 9.74
N ASP A 213 28.48 8.98 9.91
CA ASP A 213 29.25 8.44 8.81
C ASP A 213 28.24 8.00 7.77
N ALA A 214 28.35 8.52 6.55
CA ALA A 214 27.34 8.34 5.51
C ALA A 214 27.05 6.85 5.33
N ILE A 215 25.83 6.44 5.64
CA ILE A 215 25.43 5.03 5.59
C ILE A 215 25.42 4.61 4.11
N LYS A 216 26.23 3.62 3.78
CA LYS A 216 26.25 3.07 2.42
C LYS A 216 24.95 2.38 2.11
N LEU A 217 24.23 2.85 1.07
CA LEU A 217 22.97 2.25 0.62
C LEU A 217 23.11 0.75 0.36
N TRP A 218 24.19 0.35 -0.30
CA TRP A 218 24.46 -1.04 -0.63
C TRP A 218 24.54 -1.96 0.60
N ALA A 219 25.12 -1.49 1.69
CA ALA A 219 25.22 -2.26 2.94
C ALA A 219 23.91 -2.26 3.74
N MET A 220 23.07 -1.23 3.54
CA MET A 220 21.82 -1.05 4.27
C MET A 220 20.63 -1.73 3.60
N PHE A 221 20.71 -2.01 2.30
CA PHE A 221 19.58 -2.55 1.55
C PHE A 221 19.05 -3.86 2.16
N ILE A 222 17.74 -3.89 2.45
CA ILE A 222 17.01 -5.07 2.89
C ILE A 222 16.21 -5.60 1.71
N GLU A 223 16.42 -6.84 1.37
CA GLU A 223 15.73 -7.49 0.28
C GLU A 223 14.30 -7.86 0.67
N GLN A 224 13.35 -7.04 0.24
CA GLN A 224 11.93 -7.25 0.48
C GLN A 224 11.34 -8.37 -0.37
N THR A 225 10.16 -8.82 0.03
CA THR A 225 9.36 -9.77 -0.75
C THR A 225 8.42 -9.04 -1.69
N VAL A 226 8.04 -9.71 -2.80
CA VAL A 226 7.05 -9.26 -3.78
C VAL A 226 6.04 -10.35 -4.09
N ARG A 227 4.82 -9.96 -4.47
CA ARG A 227 3.80 -10.85 -5.05
C ARG A 227 3.56 -10.49 -6.51
N GLU A 228 3.40 -11.51 -7.35
CA GLU A 228 3.12 -11.32 -8.78
C GLU A 228 1.62 -11.11 -9.01
N ALA A 229 1.07 -10.04 -8.47
CA ALA A 229 -0.33 -9.65 -8.61
C ALA A 229 -0.54 -8.18 -8.28
N MET A 230 -1.66 -7.63 -8.76
CA MET A 230 -2.15 -6.32 -8.35
C MET A 230 -2.84 -6.43 -6.99
N PRO A 231 -2.56 -5.55 -6.03
CA PRO A 231 -3.20 -5.62 -4.73
C PRO A 231 -4.67 -5.19 -4.76
N PRO A 232 -5.51 -5.72 -3.88
CA PRO A 232 -6.94 -5.39 -3.82
C PRO A 232 -7.23 -3.93 -3.48
N MET A 233 -6.32 -3.21 -2.86
CA MET A 233 -6.46 -1.76 -2.53
C MET A 233 -6.85 -0.87 -3.72
N ARG A 234 -6.64 -1.33 -4.96
CA ARG A 234 -7.07 -0.62 -6.16
C ARG A 234 -8.58 -0.38 -6.22
N TYR A 235 -9.35 -1.21 -5.54
CA TYR A 235 -10.82 -1.14 -5.53
C TYR A 235 -11.39 -0.41 -4.31
N ASP A 236 -10.57 -0.12 -3.30
CA ASP A 236 -10.95 0.60 -2.08
C ASP A 236 -10.78 2.13 -2.27
N LEU A 237 -11.31 2.67 -3.37
CA LEU A 237 -11.23 4.08 -3.71
C LEU A 237 -12.49 4.84 -3.27
N PRO A 238 -12.39 6.15 -2.94
CA PRO A 238 -13.54 7.02 -2.75
C PRO A 238 -14.52 6.95 -3.94
N LEU A 239 -15.81 7.08 -3.67
CA LEU A 239 -16.87 6.88 -4.67
C LEU A 239 -16.77 7.86 -5.85
N ASP A 240 -16.41 9.11 -5.59
CA ASP A 240 -16.19 10.15 -6.61
C ASP A 240 -15.03 9.78 -7.54
N LEU A 241 -13.88 9.41 -6.96
CA LEU A 241 -12.72 8.96 -7.72
C LEU A 241 -13.00 7.64 -8.45
N LYS A 242 -13.72 6.72 -7.81
CA LYS A 242 -14.11 5.45 -8.41
C LYS A 242 -14.97 5.68 -9.66
N ARG A 243 -15.98 6.55 -9.59
CA ARG A 243 -16.81 6.95 -10.72
C ARG A 243 -16.00 7.62 -11.83
N GLN A 244 -15.06 8.49 -11.46
CA GLN A 244 -14.18 9.14 -12.42
C GLN A 244 -13.30 8.13 -13.15
N LEU A 245 -12.63 7.23 -12.43
CA LEU A 245 -11.76 6.20 -13.01
C LEU A 245 -12.53 5.17 -13.85
N GLN A 246 -13.80 4.88 -13.48
CA GLN A 246 -14.69 4.05 -14.27
C GLN A 246 -15.12 4.74 -15.57
N ALA A 247 -15.49 6.02 -15.51
CA ALA A 247 -15.86 6.81 -16.68
C ALA A 247 -14.69 6.94 -17.67
N GLU A 248 -13.46 6.93 -17.17
CA GLU A 248 -12.22 7.01 -17.96
C GLU A 248 -11.71 5.62 -18.41
N GLY A 249 -12.45 4.54 -18.11
CA GLY A 249 -12.08 3.15 -18.48
C GLY A 249 -10.88 2.57 -17.74
N GLN A 250 -10.43 3.24 -16.68
CA GLN A 250 -9.25 2.82 -15.91
C GLN A 250 -9.57 1.83 -14.78
N LEU A 251 -10.82 1.77 -14.37
CA LEU A 251 -11.31 0.81 -13.39
C LEU A 251 -12.39 -0.05 -14.06
N LYS A 252 -12.28 -1.36 -13.98
CA LYS A 252 -13.36 -2.27 -14.37
C LYS A 252 -14.59 -2.03 -13.50
N ALA A 253 -15.77 -2.44 -13.97
CA ALA A 253 -17.01 -2.33 -13.21
C ALA A 253 -16.84 -2.80 -11.76
N ASP A 254 -17.64 -2.23 -10.85
CA ASP A 254 -17.61 -2.56 -9.44
C ASP A 254 -17.58 -4.07 -9.20
N LEU A 255 -16.59 -4.54 -8.48
CA LEU A 255 -16.61 -5.87 -7.91
C LEU A 255 -17.67 -5.88 -6.78
N SER A 256 -18.50 -6.90 -6.72
CA SER A 256 -19.34 -7.11 -5.55
C SER A 256 -18.44 -7.30 -4.32
N PRO A 257 -18.96 -7.05 -3.09
CA PRO A 257 -18.18 -7.30 -1.88
C PRO A 257 -17.62 -8.72 -1.83
N GLU A 258 -18.38 -9.73 -2.28
CA GLU A 258 -17.96 -11.14 -2.32
C GLU A 258 -16.84 -11.35 -3.35
N ALA A 259 -16.94 -10.73 -4.53
CA ALA A 259 -15.89 -10.79 -5.55
C ALA A 259 -14.60 -10.08 -5.10
N LEU A 260 -14.72 -8.99 -4.34
CA LEU A 260 -13.57 -8.30 -3.75
C LEU A 260 -12.89 -9.15 -2.67
N GLU A 261 -13.66 -9.80 -1.81
CA GLU A 261 -13.14 -10.72 -0.78
C GLU A 261 -12.46 -11.93 -1.43
N HIS A 262 -13.07 -12.52 -2.47
CA HIS A 262 -12.45 -13.60 -3.23
C HIS A 262 -11.10 -13.16 -3.85
N TYR A 263 -11.08 -11.98 -4.45
CA TYR A 263 -9.86 -11.41 -5.02
C TYR A 263 -8.78 -11.13 -3.94
N ARG A 264 -9.17 -10.64 -2.76
CA ARG A 264 -8.24 -10.48 -1.62
C ARG A 264 -7.67 -11.83 -1.19
N HIS A 265 -8.52 -12.84 -1.09
CA HIS A 265 -8.09 -14.18 -0.72
C HIS A 265 -7.09 -14.76 -1.73
N GLU A 266 -7.39 -14.68 -3.03
CA GLU A 266 -6.48 -15.12 -4.09
C GLU A 266 -5.15 -14.36 -4.07
N TYR A 267 -5.18 -13.05 -3.84
CA TYR A 267 -3.96 -12.25 -3.74
C TYR A 267 -3.04 -12.72 -2.61
N PHE A 268 -3.59 -12.98 -1.43
CA PHE A 268 -2.78 -13.41 -0.29
C PHE A 268 -2.34 -14.87 -0.37
N GLN A 269 -3.02 -15.70 -1.15
CA GLN A 269 -2.57 -17.07 -1.44
C GLN A 269 -1.37 -17.15 -2.39
N GLN A 270 -1.12 -16.10 -3.17
CA GLN A 270 0.04 -16.11 -4.07
C GLN A 270 1.34 -16.12 -3.28
N PRO A 271 2.33 -16.96 -3.68
CA PRO A 271 3.59 -17.05 -2.96
C PRO A 271 4.36 -15.74 -3.03
N ALA A 272 4.81 -15.24 -1.88
CA ALA A 272 5.78 -14.17 -1.82
C ALA A 272 7.15 -14.67 -2.30
N ARG A 273 7.86 -13.87 -3.09
CA ARG A 273 9.20 -14.15 -3.63
C ARG A 273 10.13 -13.00 -3.26
N LYS A 274 11.42 -13.27 -3.12
CA LYS A 274 12.39 -12.19 -2.96
C LYS A 274 12.45 -11.33 -4.22
N VAL A 275 12.55 -10.01 -4.04
CA VAL A 275 12.45 -9.04 -5.15
C VAL A 275 13.57 -9.20 -6.17
N LEU A 276 14.80 -9.50 -5.72
CA LEU A 276 15.94 -9.71 -6.63
C LEU A 276 15.75 -10.95 -7.49
N ASP A 277 15.19 -12.03 -6.94
CA ASP A 277 14.85 -13.24 -7.70
C ASP A 277 13.75 -12.96 -8.73
N ALA A 278 12.73 -12.19 -8.37
CA ALA A 278 11.66 -11.82 -9.27
C ALA A 278 12.17 -10.94 -10.43
N VAL A 279 13.05 -9.99 -10.14
CA VAL A 279 13.72 -9.15 -11.13
C VAL A 279 14.64 -9.97 -12.02
N ALA A 280 15.50 -10.82 -11.45
CA ALA A 280 16.45 -11.63 -12.22
C ALA A 280 15.77 -12.56 -13.24
N ASN A 281 14.58 -13.08 -12.89
CA ASN A 281 13.79 -13.99 -13.72
C ASN A 281 12.77 -13.28 -14.65
N SER A 282 12.86 -11.96 -14.80
CA SER A 282 11.96 -11.17 -15.63
C SER A 282 12.74 -10.31 -16.60
N GLN A 283 12.44 -10.39 -17.88
CA GLN A 283 13.04 -9.50 -18.88
C GLN A 283 12.43 -8.11 -18.76
N TRP A 284 11.11 -8.01 -18.64
CA TRP A 284 10.37 -6.77 -18.47
C TRP A 284 9.46 -6.89 -17.25
N ALA A 285 9.62 -5.96 -16.31
CA ALA A 285 8.84 -5.97 -15.07
C ALA A 285 8.40 -4.57 -14.64
N VAL A 286 7.24 -4.52 -13.99
CA VAL A 286 6.74 -3.35 -13.29
C VAL A 286 6.75 -3.66 -11.79
N ILE A 287 7.38 -2.79 -11.03
CA ILE A 287 7.46 -2.87 -9.56
C ILE A 287 6.50 -1.84 -8.96
N LEU A 288 5.46 -2.33 -8.34
CA LEU A 288 4.43 -1.54 -7.68
C LEU A 288 4.65 -1.48 -6.18
N GLY A 289 4.26 -0.38 -5.57
CA GLY A 289 4.32 -0.27 -4.11
C GLY A 289 3.90 1.10 -3.60
N ASP A 290 3.61 1.18 -2.32
CA ASP A 290 3.23 2.40 -1.63
C ASP A 290 4.39 3.41 -1.51
N PRO A 291 4.11 4.68 -1.19
CA PRO A 291 5.15 5.65 -0.84
C PRO A 291 6.00 5.15 0.34
N GLY A 292 7.31 5.31 0.22
CA GLY A 292 8.23 4.84 1.27
C GLY A 292 8.50 3.33 1.29
N SER A 293 7.93 2.54 0.37
CA SER A 293 8.15 1.09 0.28
C SER A 293 9.53 0.68 -0.26
N GLY A 294 10.36 1.62 -0.69
CA GLY A 294 11.73 1.33 -1.14
C GLY A 294 11.91 1.11 -2.64
N LYS A 295 10.93 1.41 -3.51
CA LYS A 295 11.05 1.24 -4.99
C LYS A 295 12.30 1.87 -5.59
N SER A 296 12.50 3.17 -5.37
CA SER A 296 13.68 3.87 -5.89
C SER A 296 14.98 3.37 -5.26
N SER A 297 14.95 2.97 -3.97
CA SER A 297 16.11 2.34 -3.31
C SER A 297 16.49 1.00 -3.93
N LEU A 298 15.50 0.21 -4.38
CA LEU A 298 15.75 -1.02 -5.15
C LEU A 298 16.48 -0.72 -6.46
N LEU A 299 16.01 0.28 -7.23
CA LEU A 299 16.66 0.64 -8.49
C LEU A 299 18.10 1.14 -8.28
N GLN A 300 18.30 1.98 -7.26
CA GLN A 300 19.64 2.47 -6.87
C GLN A 300 20.55 1.31 -6.42
N TYR A 301 20.01 0.35 -5.66
CA TYR A 301 20.74 -0.85 -5.25
C TYR A 301 21.20 -1.68 -6.46
N LEU A 302 20.32 -1.92 -7.43
CA LEU A 302 20.65 -2.64 -8.66
C LEU A 302 21.72 -1.91 -9.49
N ALA A 303 21.68 -0.57 -9.51
CA ALA A 303 22.76 0.21 -10.13
C ALA A 303 24.10 0.05 -9.41
N LEU A 304 24.08 0.00 -8.08
CA LEU A 304 25.27 -0.22 -7.27
C LEU A 304 25.81 -1.65 -7.36
N GLU A 305 25.02 -2.67 -7.65
CA GLU A 305 25.49 -4.03 -7.93
C GLU A 305 26.44 -4.07 -9.14
N TRP A 306 26.13 -3.27 -10.15
CA TRP A 306 27.04 -3.11 -11.29
C TRP A 306 28.32 -2.33 -10.93
N VAL A 307 28.20 -1.29 -10.10
CA VAL A 307 29.37 -0.53 -9.58
C VAL A 307 30.31 -1.47 -8.83
N GLU A 308 29.80 -2.38 -8.03
CA GLU A 308 30.56 -3.37 -7.26
C GLU A 308 31.00 -4.61 -8.09
N GLY A 309 30.70 -4.62 -9.40
CA GLY A 309 31.13 -5.70 -10.30
C GLY A 309 30.38 -7.02 -10.16
N LYS A 310 29.20 -7.03 -9.51
CA LYS A 310 28.38 -8.24 -9.33
C LYS A 310 27.55 -8.60 -10.56
N THR A 311 27.30 -7.63 -11.43
CA THR A 311 26.58 -7.82 -12.69
C THR A 311 27.31 -7.11 -13.84
N GLU A 312 27.20 -7.67 -15.04
CA GLU A 312 27.76 -7.06 -16.26
C GLU A 312 26.76 -6.14 -16.97
N LYS A 313 25.48 -6.13 -16.52
CA LYS A 313 24.43 -5.32 -17.14
C LYS A 313 24.62 -3.85 -16.80
N LEU A 314 24.96 -3.02 -17.79
CA LEU A 314 25.08 -1.57 -17.63
C LEU A 314 23.74 -1.00 -17.14
N PRO A 315 23.64 -0.38 -15.94
CA PRO A 315 22.41 0.21 -15.46
C PRO A 315 22.19 1.60 -16.06
N LEU A 316 20.98 1.87 -16.54
CA LEU A 316 20.55 3.19 -16.98
C LEU A 316 19.29 3.57 -16.21
N LEU A 317 19.39 4.52 -15.29
CA LEU A 317 18.28 5.01 -14.49
C LEU A 317 17.69 6.28 -15.10
N ILE A 318 16.41 6.25 -15.41
CA ILE A 318 15.65 7.35 -16.03
C ILE A 318 14.50 7.72 -15.11
N GLU A 319 14.56 8.91 -14.53
CA GLU A 319 13.45 9.49 -13.78
C GLU A 319 12.39 9.96 -14.78
N LEU A 320 11.24 9.27 -14.85
CA LEU A 320 10.20 9.54 -15.83
C LEU A 320 9.58 10.93 -15.67
N ARG A 321 9.54 11.45 -14.46
CA ARG A 321 9.13 12.84 -14.21
C ARG A 321 10.03 13.84 -14.94
N GLU A 322 11.34 13.70 -14.82
CA GLU A 322 12.29 14.60 -15.48
C GLU A 322 12.22 14.47 -17.01
N PHE A 323 12.04 13.25 -17.51
CA PHE A 323 11.81 12.99 -18.93
C PHE A 323 10.52 13.69 -19.43
N ALA A 324 9.42 13.59 -18.68
CA ALA A 324 8.13 14.20 -19.06
C ALA A 324 8.16 15.74 -19.09
N ILE A 325 8.97 16.36 -18.22
CA ILE A 325 9.14 17.82 -18.15
C ILE A 325 10.09 18.32 -19.26
N ASN A 326 11.05 17.50 -19.64
CA ASN A 326 12.03 17.86 -20.67
C ASN A 326 11.45 17.63 -22.08
N PRO A 327 11.64 18.56 -23.03
CA PRO A 327 11.14 18.41 -24.38
C PRO A 327 12.02 17.51 -25.28
N SER A 328 12.54 16.41 -24.71
CA SER A 328 13.35 15.44 -25.47
C SER A 328 12.48 14.57 -26.37
N ALA A 329 12.96 14.28 -27.60
CA ALA A 329 12.18 13.51 -28.57
C ALA A 329 12.11 12.01 -28.22
N ASN A 330 13.11 11.50 -27.50
CA ASN A 330 13.19 10.10 -27.05
C ASN A 330 14.16 9.94 -25.88
N PHE A 331 14.22 8.72 -25.30
CA PHE A 331 15.08 8.44 -24.15
C PHE A 331 16.59 8.56 -24.45
N LEU A 332 17.04 8.27 -25.69
CA LEU A 332 18.45 8.47 -26.05
C LEU A 332 18.84 9.93 -26.03
N GLU A 333 17.99 10.80 -26.58
CA GLU A 333 18.21 12.24 -26.54
C GLU A 333 18.14 12.75 -25.10
N PHE A 334 17.24 12.25 -24.29
CA PHE A 334 17.15 12.61 -22.88
C PHE A 334 18.43 12.25 -22.14
N LEU A 335 18.96 11.05 -22.31
CA LEU A 335 20.24 10.61 -21.72
C LEU A 335 21.44 11.37 -22.26
N HIS A 336 21.32 11.99 -23.42
CA HIS A 336 22.37 12.83 -24.04
C HIS A 336 22.33 14.29 -23.58
N ARG A 337 21.13 14.89 -23.45
CA ARG A 337 20.97 16.33 -23.24
C ARG A 337 19.95 16.71 -22.15
N GLY A 338 19.27 15.74 -21.53
CA GLY A 338 18.18 16.00 -20.58
C GLY A 338 18.67 16.80 -19.37
N ARG A 339 17.81 17.69 -18.86
CA ARG A 339 18.02 18.30 -17.54
C ARG A 339 17.69 17.27 -16.48
N GLY A 340 18.47 17.20 -15.41
CA GLY A 340 18.28 16.20 -14.35
C GLY A 340 18.96 14.86 -14.61
N VAL A 341 19.72 14.72 -15.73
CA VAL A 341 20.57 13.57 -15.98
C VAL A 341 21.97 13.86 -15.42
N ASP A 342 22.37 13.06 -14.44
CA ASP A 342 23.69 13.21 -13.80
C ASP A 342 24.86 12.93 -14.75
N TRP A 343 24.61 12.14 -15.78
CA TRP A 343 25.59 11.73 -16.76
C TRP A 343 25.05 11.80 -18.19
N GLN A 344 25.76 12.43 -19.09
CA GLN A 344 25.39 12.61 -20.49
C GLN A 344 26.15 11.65 -21.40
N PHE A 345 25.42 10.81 -22.12
CA PHE A 345 25.98 9.82 -23.03
C PHE A 345 26.01 10.29 -24.48
N ASP A 346 27.03 9.85 -25.23
CA ASP A 346 26.95 9.95 -26.68
C ASP A 346 25.86 9.05 -27.26
N GLN A 347 24.93 9.62 -28.03
CA GLN A 347 23.75 8.91 -28.51
C GLN A 347 24.07 7.69 -29.38
N GLN A 348 25.06 7.83 -30.28
CA GLN A 348 25.39 6.74 -31.24
C GLN A 348 26.06 5.58 -30.50
N GLN A 349 26.99 5.88 -29.62
CA GLN A 349 27.69 4.85 -28.83
C GLN A 349 26.75 4.16 -27.89
N LEU A 350 25.83 4.91 -27.24
CA LEU A 350 24.82 4.32 -26.38
C LEU A 350 23.83 3.45 -27.17
N HIS A 351 23.38 3.93 -28.34
CA HIS A 351 22.51 3.15 -29.21
C HIS A 351 23.15 1.81 -29.61
N GLN A 352 24.41 1.83 -30.01
CA GLN A 352 25.16 0.62 -30.37
C GLN A 352 25.33 -0.31 -29.17
N HIS A 353 25.66 0.24 -28.00
CA HIS A 353 25.77 -0.55 -26.77
C HIS A 353 24.47 -1.25 -26.41
N LEU A 354 23.33 -0.57 -26.48
CA LEU A 354 22.00 -1.13 -26.21
C LEU A 354 21.60 -2.27 -27.16
N LEU A 355 22.08 -2.24 -28.41
CA LEU A 355 21.85 -3.31 -29.37
C LEU A 355 22.74 -4.54 -29.13
N GLU A 356 23.98 -4.31 -28.70
CA GLU A 356 25.01 -5.35 -28.65
C GLU A 356 25.20 -5.97 -27.27
N SER A 357 25.05 -5.18 -26.20
CA SER A 357 25.43 -5.55 -24.83
C SER A 357 24.24 -5.65 -23.88
N PRO A 358 24.33 -6.51 -22.86
CA PRO A 358 23.32 -6.60 -21.82
C PRO A 358 23.24 -5.28 -21.05
N THR A 359 22.03 -4.74 -20.93
CA THR A 359 21.76 -3.46 -20.25
C THR A 359 20.55 -3.61 -19.33
N LEU A 360 20.58 -2.91 -18.19
CA LEU A 360 19.45 -2.81 -17.26
C LEU A 360 18.86 -1.40 -17.38
N LEU A 361 17.70 -1.30 -18.03
CA LEU A 361 16.94 -0.05 -18.15
C LEU A 361 15.97 0.08 -16.97
N MET A 362 16.09 1.15 -16.24
CA MET A 362 15.27 1.42 -15.05
C MET A 362 14.52 2.73 -15.20
N PHE A 363 13.20 2.65 -15.29
CA PHE A 363 12.30 3.80 -15.39
C PHE A 363 11.65 4.03 -14.04
N ASP A 364 12.09 5.06 -13.32
CA ASP A 364 11.58 5.36 -11.98
C ASP A 364 10.44 6.36 -12.02
N GLY A 365 9.37 6.06 -11.27
CA GLY A 365 8.30 7.00 -10.97
C GLY A 365 7.31 7.26 -12.12
N LEU A 366 6.73 6.22 -12.73
CA LEU A 366 5.68 6.38 -13.75
C LEU A 366 4.45 7.17 -13.23
N ASP A 367 4.13 7.02 -11.95
CA ASP A 367 3.10 7.77 -11.25
C ASP A 367 3.43 9.27 -11.10
N GLU A 368 4.69 9.65 -11.17
CA GLU A 368 5.14 11.04 -11.08
C GLU A 368 4.95 11.83 -12.38
N VAL A 369 4.51 11.15 -13.44
CA VAL A 369 4.02 11.78 -14.67
C VAL A 369 2.54 12.09 -14.50
N PHE A 370 2.23 13.27 -13.95
CA PHE A 370 0.90 13.62 -13.45
C PHE A 370 -0.18 13.81 -14.52
N ASP A 371 0.20 14.23 -15.74
CA ASP A 371 -0.75 14.33 -16.81
C ASP A 371 -0.95 12.99 -17.51
N ARG A 372 -2.19 12.52 -17.54
CA ARG A 372 -2.56 11.22 -18.10
C ARG A 372 -2.26 11.07 -19.59
N ALA A 373 -2.43 12.13 -20.38
CA ALA A 373 -2.10 12.09 -21.80
C ALA A 373 -0.58 11.93 -21.99
N THR A 374 0.20 12.67 -21.22
CA THR A 374 1.67 12.55 -21.19
C THR A 374 2.09 11.17 -20.62
N GLN A 375 1.46 10.70 -19.55
CA GLN A 375 1.73 9.38 -19.00
C GLN A 375 1.47 8.26 -20.01
N SER A 376 0.35 8.33 -20.76
CA SER A 376 0.06 7.39 -21.84
C SER A 376 1.14 7.42 -22.92
N THR A 377 1.60 8.62 -23.30
CA THR A 377 2.69 8.77 -24.28
C THR A 377 4.00 8.20 -23.74
N VAL A 378 4.32 8.45 -22.47
CA VAL A 378 5.52 7.90 -21.81
C VAL A 378 5.45 6.36 -21.76
N ILE A 379 4.29 5.78 -21.45
CA ILE A 379 4.09 4.32 -21.51
C ILE A 379 4.38 3.78 -22.92
N ASP A 380 3.86 4.44 -23.96
CA ASP A 380 4.15 4.04 -25.36
C ASP A 380 5.63 4.17 -25.70
N ASP A 381 6.28 5.22 -25.23
CA ASP A 381 7.71 5.42 -25.42
C ASP A 381 8.53 4.33 -24.68
N VAL A 382 8.14 3.94 -23.46
CA VAL A 382 8.76 2.84 -22.71
C VAL A 382 8.59 1.53 -23.48
N ILE A 383 7.37 1.20 -23.92
CA ILE A 383 7.10 -0.03 -24.69
C ILE A 383 7.93 -0.07 -25.97
N ARG A 384 7.91 1.01 -26.75
CA ARG A 384 8.65 1.12 -28.01
C ARG A 384 10.16 0.98 -27.79
N PHE A 385 10.70 1.64 -26.79
CA PHE A 385 12.10 1.57 -26.42
C PHE A 385 12.52 0.17 -25.97
N SER A 386 11.68 -0.50 -25.18
CA SER A 386 11.90 -1.87 -24.75
C SER A 386 11.91 -2.85 -25.93
N GLN A 387 11.01 -2.68 -26.89
CA GLN A 387 10.94 -3.48 -28.11
C GLN A 387 12.13 -3.22 -29.07
N GLN A 388 12.61 -1.99 -29.11
CA GLN A 388 13.76 -1.61 -29.92
C GLN A 388 15.06 -2.26 -29.43
N TYR A 389 15.19 -2.51 -28.11
CA TYR A 389 16.38 -3.07 -27.49
C TYR A 389 16.07 -4.40 -26.76
N PRO A 390 15.88 -5.50 -27.52
CA PRO A 390 15.43 -6.77 -26.95
C PRO A 390 16.45 -7.45 -26.03
N LYS A 391 17.72 -7.04 -26.01
CA LYS A 391 18.72 -7.51 -25.06
C LYS A 391 18.66 -6.79 -23.72
N ALA A 392 17.94 -5.69 -23.65
CA ALA A 392 17.79 -4.92 -22.41
C ALA A 392 16.78 -5.59 -21.49
N GLN A 393 17.13 -5.67 -20.23
CA GLN A 393 16.19 -5.93 -19.15
C GLN A 393 15.56 -4.59 -18.75
N VAL A 394 14.24 -4.56 -18.58
CA VAL A 394 13.50 -3.32 -18.32
C VAL A 394 12.73 -3.42 -17.01
N LEU A 395 12.95 -2.44 -16.13
CA LEU A 395 12.19 -2.27 -14.90
C LEU A 395 11.48 -0.92 -14.92
N VAL A 396 10.22 -0.91 -14.54
CA VAL A 396 9.42 0.30 -14.36
C VAL A 396 8.92 0.34 -12.93
N THR A 397 9.04 1.47 -12.24
CA THR A 397 8.42 1.62 -10.92
C THR A 397 7.19 2.50 -11.01
N SER A 398 6.17 2.18 -10.20
CA SER A 398 4.97 3.00 -10.04
C SER A 398 4.31 2.78 -8.68
N ARG A 399 3.45 3.72 -8.29
CA ARG A 399 2.50 3.50 -7.21
C ARG A 399 1.35 2.64 -7.69
N ILE A 400 0.62 2.04 -6.74
CA ILE A 400 -0.51 1.14 -7.02
C ILE A 400 -1.71 1.94 -7.52
N ILE A 401 -2.00 3.07 -6.86
CA ILE A 401 -3.17 3.90 -7.12
C ILE A 401 -2.96 4.73 -8.38
N GLY A 402 -3.96 4.75 -9.26
CA GLY A 402 -3.88 5.46 -10.54
C GLY A 402 -3.08 4.74 -11.63
N TYR A 403 -2.47 3.60 -11.33
CA TYR A 403 -1.75 2.80 -12.32
C TYR A 403 -2.70 1.92 -13.14
N ASN A 404 -2.63 2.01 -14.48
CA ASN A 404 -3.34 1.10 -15.39
C ASN A 404 -2.39 0.03 -15.94
N PRO A 405 -2.56 -1.25 -15.57
CA PRO A 405 -1.67 -2.32 -16.00
C PRO A 405 -1.85 -2.73 -17.46
N GLU A 406 -3.02 -2.50 -18.07
CA GLU A 406 -3.43 -3.14 -19.32
C GLU A 406 -2.40 -2.99 -20.44
N ARG A 407 -1.89 -1.80 -20.69
CA ARG A 407 -0.96 -1.54 -21.81
C ARG A 407 0.39 -2.24 -21.63
N LEU A 408 0.98 -2.12 -20.44
CA LEU A 408 2.27 -2.77 -20.15
C LEU A 408 2.10 -4.30 -20.05
N GLN A 409 1.00 -4.78 -19.46
CA GLN A 409 0.70 -6.21 -19.36
C GLN A 409 0.52 -6.86 -20.74
N HIS A 410 -0.26 -6.23 -21.64
CA HIS A 410 -0.42 -6.69 -23.02
C HIS A 410 0.89 -6.65 -23.81
N SER A 411 1.83 -5.81 -23.43
CA SER A 411 3.15 -5.71 -24.03
C SER A 411 4.18 -6.70 -23.43
N GLY A 412 3.76 -7.55 -22.49
CA GLY A 412 4.59 -8.61 -21.92
C GLY A 412 5.31 -8.23 -20.61
N PHE A 413 4.99 -7.10 -19.97
CA PHE A 413 5.53 -6.75 -18.66
C PHE A 413 4.85 -7.57 -17.56
N ARG A 414 5.65 -8.18 -16.68
CA ARG A 414 5.19 -8.83 -15.45
C ARG A 414 5.02 -7.80 -14.36
N HIS A 415 4.02 -7.97 -13.50
CA HIS A 415 3.69 -7.00 -12.46
C HIS A 415 3.95 -7.59 -11.08
N PHE A 416 4.76 -6.91 -10.30
CA PHE A 416 5.12 -7.30 -8.94
C PHE A 416 4.79 -6.20 -7.96
N THR A 417 4.17 -6.56 -6.83
CA THR A 417 3.87 -5.62 -5.76
C THR A 417 4.77 -5.87 -4.57
N ILE A 418 5.54 -4.86 -4.16
CA ILE A 418 6.38 -4.91 -2.95
C ILE A 418 5.47 -5.09 -1.74
N GLN A 419 5.84 -6.02 -0.86
CA GLN A 419 5.14 -6.28 0.39
C GLN A 419 5.74 -5.45 1.53
N SER A 420 4.96 -5.24 2.59
CA SER A 420 5.47 -4.69 3.86
C SER A 420 6.58 -5.57 4.42
N LEU A 421 7.50 -4.98 5.20
CA LEU A 421 8.56 -5.72 5.87
C LEU A 421 7.97 -6.72 6.86
N ASP A 422 8.45 -7.93 6.82
CA ASP A 422 8.16 -8.94 7.83
C ASP A 422 9.03 -8.77 9.09
N THR A 423 8.78 -9.58 10.12
CA THR A 423 9.50 -9.47 11.40
C THR A 423 11.00 -9.71 11.24
N ASP A 424 11.41 -10.64 10.39
CA ASP A 424 12.81 -10.97 10.16
C ASP A 424 13.52 -9.84 9.39
N GLU A 425 12.86 -9.30 8.38
CA GLU A 425 13.32 -8.16 7.59
C GLU A 425 13.45 -6.88 8.45
N ILE A 426 12.49 -6.65 9.39
CA ILE A 426 12.56 -5.57 10.38
C ILE A 426 13.77 -5.75 11.31
N HIS A 427 13.98 -6.95 11.83
CA HIS A 427 15.12 -7.24 12.70
C HIS A 427 16.45 -7.07 11.96
N GLU A 428 16.54 -7.55 10.72
CA GLU A 428 17.71 -7.38 9.87
C GLU A 428 18.01 -5.90 9.60
N PHE A 429 16.94 -5.10 9.31
CA PHE A 429 17.07 -3.66 9.15
C PHE A 429 17.65 -2.99 10.39
N ILE A 430 17.12 -3.29 11.58
CA ILE A 430 17.59 -2.73 12.85
C ILE A 430 19.05 -3.07 13.08
N ASP A 431 19.43 -4.33 12.85
CA ASP A 431 20.80 -4.78 13.06
C ASP A 431 21.76 -4.07 12.12
N ARG A 432 21.48 -4.01 10.82
CA ARG A 432 22.31 -3.31 9.83
C ARG A 432 22.38 -1.80 10.09
N TRP A 433 21.25 -1.17 10.40
CA TRP A 433 21.18 0.26 10.68
C TRP A 433 22.13 0.68 11.80
N TYR A 434 22.04 0.03 12.95
CA TYR A 434 22.90 0.38 14.09
C TYR A 434 24.36 -0.05 13.91
N ASP A 435 24.62 -1.14 13.20
CA ASP A 435 25.97 -1.54 12.86
C ASP A 435 26.68 -0.53 11.95
N LEU A 436 25.97 -0.01 10.97
CA LEU A 436 26.52 0.96 10.01
C LEU A 436 26.56 2.39 10.57
N SER A 437 25.54 2.79 11.36
CA SER A 437 25.45 4.16 11.85
C SER A 437 26.25 4.44 13.13
N MET A 438 26.59 3.42 13.91
CA MET A 438 27.25 3.56 15.21
C MET A 438 28.63 2.87 15.28
N GLY A 439 28.98 2.06 14.29
CA GLY A 439 30.28 1.38 14.25
C GLY A 439 30.59 0.59 15.51
N SER A 440 31.60 1.00 16.26
CA SER A 440 32.06 0.36 17.52
C SER A 440 31.48 0.97 18.80
N ASP A 441 30.46 1.82 18.69
CA ASP A 441 29.82 2.43 19.87
C ASP A 441 29.21 1.36 20.81
N PRO A 442 29.55 1.36 22.11
CA PRO A 442 29.04 0.37 23.07
C PRO A 442 27.52 0.43 23.27
N ASP A 443 26.88 1.58 23.07
CA ASP A 443 25.42 1.75 23.19
C ASP A 443 24.62 1.04 22.08
N LYS A 444 25.27 0.66 21.00
CA LYS A 444 24.65 0.00 19.84
C LYS A 444 23.77 -1.20 20.23
N VAL A 445 24.29 -2.11 21.03
CA VAL A 445 23.56 -3.33 21.44
C VAL A 445 22.30 -2.97 22.24
N ARG A 446 22.41 -2.02 23.15
CA ARG A 446 21.28 -1.54 23.96
C ARG A 446 20.20 -0.90 23.08
N LEU A 447 20.59 -0.08 22.09
CA LEU A 447 19.65 0.61 21.22
C LEU A 447 18.95 -0.34 20.24
N LYS A 448 19.65 -1.35 19.70
CA LYS A 448 19.04 -2.42 18.91
C LYS A 448 17.95 -3.14 19.71
N GLN A 449 18.31 -3.62 20.90
CA GLN A 449 17.37 -4.35 21.72
C GLN A 449 16.18 -3.50 22.11
N ARG A 450 16.40 -2.25 22.52
CA ARG A 450 15.34 -1.30 22.89
C ARG A 450 14.32 -1.08 21.76
N LEU A 451 14.77 -0.95 20.49
CA LEU A 451 13.87 -0.79 19.36
C LEU A 451 13.11 -2.07 19.05
N LYS A 452 13.78 -3.23 19.09
CA LYS A 452 13.14 -4.53 18.92
C LYS A 452 12.06 -4.78 19.99
N ASP A 453 12.37 -4.49 21.26
CA ASP A 453 11.42 -4.64 22.37
C ASP A 453 10.22 -3.67 22.22
N ALA A 454 10.45 -2.43 21.78
CA ALA A 454 9.38 -1.48 21.52
C ALA A 454 8.44 -1.96 20.43
N ILE A 455 8.97 -2.50 19.34
CA ILE A 455 8.19 -3.07 18.23
C ILE A 455 7.40 -4.30 18.70
N ALA A 456 8.04 -5.21 19.43
CA ALA A 456 7.40 -6.41 19.94
C ALA A 456 6.29 -6.11 20.98
N SER A 457 6.47 -5.06 21.80
CA SER A 457 5.54 -4.71 22.86
C SER A 457 4.33 -3.88 22.44
N SER A 458 4.35 -3.27 21.25
CA SER A 458 3.31 -2.35 20.78
C SER A 458 2.91 -2.63 19.34
N LYS A 459 1.66 -3.09 19.15
CA LYS A 459 1.08 -3.31 17.81
C LYS A 459 1.13 -2.04 16.94
N ALA A 460 0.98 -0.86 17.54
CA ALA A 460 1.04 0.41 16.84
C ALA A 460 2.45 0.70 16.31
N ILE A 461 3.46 0.44 17.14
CA ILE A 461 4.86 0.57 16.72
C ILE A 461 5.18 -0.46 15.64
N ALA A 462 4.69 -1.70 15.79
CA ALA A 462 4.85 -2.76 14.80
C ALA A 462 4.22 -2.38 13.44
N ASN A 463 3.01 -1.81 13.45
CA ASN A 463 2.34 -1.35 12.23
C ASN A 463 3.06 -0.18 11.51
N LEU A 464 3.87 0.60 12.22
CA LEU A 464 4.70 1.62 11.59
C LEU A 464 6.03 1.03 11.10
N ALA A 465 6.52 -0.01 11.77
CA ALA A 465 7.80 -0.64 11.47
C ALA A 465 7.79 -1.45 10.16
N ASP A 466 6.62 -1.82 9.65
CA ASP A 466 6.48 -2.58 8.40
C ASP A 466 6.81 -1.75 7.15
N ASN A 467 6.84 -0.41 7.28
CA ASN A 467 7.27 0.49 6.22
C ASN A 467 8.73 0.92 6.41
N PRO A 468 9.62 0.71 5.41
CA PRO A 468 11.05 1.01 5.54
C PRO A 468 11.36 2.45 5.94
N LEU A 469 10.61 3.42 5.41
CA LEU A 469 10.83 4.84 5.73
C LEU A 469 10.45 5.15 7.17
N LEU A 470 9.32 4.62 7.65
CA LEU A 470 8.87 4.83 9.03
C LEU A 470 9.78 4.10 10.02
N LEU A 471 10.25 2.91 9.70
CA LEU A 471 11.23 2.17 10.49
C LEU A 471 12.55 2.95 10.61
N THR A 472 13.02 3.55 9.52
CA THR A 472 14.18 4.44 9.52
C THR A 472 13.98 5.60 10.50
N MET A 473 12.81 6.25 10.48
CA MET A 473 12.50 7.35 11.40
C MET A 473 12.46 6.89 12.85
N MET A 474 11.89 5.72 13.13
CA MET A 474 11.91 5.16 14.48
C MET A 474 13.33 4.84 14.95
N ALA A 475 14.19 4.34 14.08
CA ALA A 475 15.60 4.09 14.42
C ALA A 475 16.35 5.40 14.76
N ILE A 476 16.08 6.49 14.03
CA ILE A 476 16.62 7.81 14.29
C ILE A 476 16.12 8.36 15.64
N LEU A 477 14.81 8.28 15.89
CA LEU A 477 14.20 8.74 17.16
C LEU A 477 14.75 7.95 18.35
N ASN A 478 14.83 6.63 18.21
CA ASN A 478 15.32 5.73 19.24
C ASN A 478 16.78 6.03 19.64
N ARG A 479 17.59 6.60 18.76
CA ARG A 479 18.98 7.00 19.07
C ARG A 479 19.04 8.13 20.11
N ARG A 480 18.08 9.08 20.04
CA ARG A 480 18.07 10.28 20.90
C ARG A 480 17.33 10.10 22.22
N GLN A 481 16.25 9.34 22.20
CA GLN A 481 15.37 9.16 23.36
C GLN A 481 14.68 7.80 23.31
N GLU A 482 14.11 7.38 24.43
CA GLU A 482 13.21 6.22 24.43
C GLU A 482 11.97 6.54 23.59
N LEU A 483 11.54 5.55 22.79
CA LEU A 483 10.28 5.68 22.08
C LEU A 483 9.15 5.75 23.11
N PRO A 484 8.21 6.69 22.96
CA PRO A 484 7.08 6.79 23.85
C PRO A 484 6.31 5.47 23.88
N ARG A 485 5.88 5.06 25.07
CA ARG A 485 4.95 3.92 25.19
C ARG A 485 3.53 4.31 24.78
N ASP A 486 3.22 5.59 24.93
CA ASP A 486 1.96 6.19 24.50
C ASP A 486 1.96 6.35 22.97
N ARG A 487 0.96 5.80 22.33
CA ARG A 487 0.80 5.81 20.88
C ARG A 487 0.62 7.22 20.31
N ALA A 488 -0.17 8.06 20.99
CA ALA A 488 -0.40 9.43 20.56
C ALA A 488 0.90 10.25 20.60
N ASP A 489 1.70 10.09 21.66
CA ASP A 489 3.00 10.74 21.77
C ASP A 489 3.99 10.22 20.72
N LEU A 490 3.93 8.92 20.39
CA LEU A 490 4.77 8.36 19.33
C LEU A 490 4.43 8.97 17.96
N TYR A 491 3.13 9.04 17.63
CA TYR A 491 2.69 9.64 16.36
C TYR A 491 2.99 11.15 16.31
N ASP A 492 2.86 11.86 17.43
CA ASP A 492 3.27 13.27 17.51
C ASP A 492 4.76 13.43 17.19
N GLN A 493 5.62 12.63 17.81
CA GLN A 493 7.07 12.72 17.58
C GLN A 493 7.43 12.32 16.13
N ALA A 494 6.85 11.25 15.61
CA ALA A 494 7.05 10.85 14.22
C ALA A 494 6.60 11.94 13.25
N SER A 495 5.43 12.55 13.51
CA SER A 495 4.93 13.65 12.70
C SER A 495 5.84 14.88 12.72
N ARG A 496 6.42 15.21 13.89
CA ARG A 496 7.39 16.32 14.02
C ARG A 496 8.65 16.10 13.21
N VAL A 497 9.13 14.87 13.16
CA VAL A 497 10.29 14.51 12.34
C VAL A 497 9.97 14.70 10.85
N LEU A 498 8.83 14.18 10.38
CA LEU A 498 8.39 14.34 9.00
C LEU A 498 8.17 15.81 8.62
N LEU A 499 7.59 16.61 9.51
CA LEU A 499 7.41 18.05 9.30
C LEU A 499 8.75 18.80 9.29
N TYR A 500 9.73 18.36 10.10
CA TYR A 500 11.06 18.96 10.09
C TYR A 500 11.76 18.76 8.74
N TYR A 501 11.67 17.58 8.14
CA TYR A 501 12.17 17.35 6.78
C TYR A 501 11.49 18.28 5.77
N TRP A 502 10.19 18.47 5.88
CA TRP A 502 9.46 19.42 5.04
C TRP A 502 10.02 20.86 5.18
N ASP A 503 10.36 21.31 6.40
CA ASP A 503 10.87 22.66 6.64
C ASP A 503 12.34 22.86 6.21
N VAL A 504 13.18 21.84 6.37
CA VAL A 504 14.61 21.92 6.00
C VAL A 504 14.77 22.05 4.47
N ASP A 505 13.99 21.32 3.74
CA ASP A 505 13.98 21.39 2.29
C ASP A 505 13.46 22.73 1.77
N HIS A 506 12.50 23.34 2.50
CA HIS A 506 11.99 24.68 2.22
C HIS A 506 13.08 25.75 2.31
N LYS A 507 13.97 25.65 3.32
CA LYS A 507 15.09 26.59 3.51
C LYS A 507 16.14 26.49 2.38
N ARG A 508 16.35 25.32 1.79
CA ARG A 508 17.26 25.14 0.65
C ARG A 508 16.77 25.81 -0.65
N LEU A 509 15.45 25.97 -0.79
CA LEU A 509 14.83 26.59 -1.99
C LEU A 509 14.78 28.12 -1.90
N GLN A 510 15.34 28.79 -0.86
CA GLN A 510 15.33 30.26 -0.67
C GLN A 510 13.94 30.89 -0.82
N LEU A 511 12.90 30.23 -0.30
CA LEU A 511 11.54 30.76 -0.38
C LEU A 511 11.37 31.95 0.58
N PRO A 512 10.51 32.94 0.22
CA PRO A 512 10.32 34.17 1.01
C PRO A 512 9.91 33.89 2.46
N MET A 513 10.24 34.81 3.38
CA MET A 513 9.96 34.70 4.82
C MET A 513 8.47 34.65 5.23
N ASP A 514 7.54 34.76 4.27
CA ASP A 514 6.09 34.52 4.45
C ASP A 514 5.73 33.03 4.50
N ALA A 515 6.69 32.21 4.83
CA ALA A 515 6.52 30.76 4.86
C ALA A 515 5.54 30.33 5.94
N ILE A 516 4.58 29.52 5.55
CA ILE A 516 3.65 28.82 6.45
C ILE A 516 4.48 28.01 7.46
N GLY A 517 4.29 28.31 8.75
CA GLY A 517 5.07 27.71 9.83
C GLY A 517 4.67 26.28 10.12
N ARG A 518 5.42 25.65 11.02
CA ARG A 518 5.15 24.26 11.44
C ARG A 518 3.77 24.11 12.10
N ARG A 519 3.35 25.08 12.88
CA ARG A 519 2.06 25.08 13.58
C ARG A 519 0.91 25.05 12.58
N GLU A 520 0.94 25.94 11.60
CA GLU A 520 -0.07 26.04 10.55
C GLU A 520 -0.12 24.76 9.73
N LYS A 521 1.03 24.14 9.41
CA LYS A 521 1.09 22.84 8.71
C LYS A 521 0.45 21.72 9.53
N GLN A 522 0.67 21.69 10.85
CA GLN A 522 0.01 20.70 11.71
C GLN A 522 -1.51 20.92 11.76
N GLU A 523 -1.95 22.18 11.86
CA GLU A 523 -3.37 22.53 11.86
C GLU A 523 -4.04 22.14 10.53
N MET A 524 -3.40 22.43 9.40
CA MET A 524 -3.88 21.97 8.08
C MET A 524 -3.99 20.45 7.99
N LEU A 525 -2.98 19.71 8.45
CA LEU A 525 -3.02 18.24 8.42
C LEU A 525 -4.15 17.69 9.30
N ARG A 526 -4.46 18.30 10.44
CA ARG A 526 -5.59 17.92 11.30
C ARG A 526 -6.93 18.14 10.60
N LEU A 527 -7.11 19.29 9.96
CA LEU A 527 -8.33 19.62 9.21
C LEU A 527 -8.51 18.67 8.03
N ILE A 528 -7.45 18.41 7.26
CA ILE A 528 -7.48 17.46 6.15
C ILE A 528 -7.84 16.06 6.64
N ALA A 529 -7.21 15.60 7.73
CA ALA A 529 -7.48 14.28 8.29
C ALA A 529 -8.92 14.14 8.80
N TYR A 530 -9.43 15.16 9.47
CA TYR A 530 -10.81 15.20 9.94
C TYR A 530 -11.79 15.14 8.76
N GLU A 531 -11.57 15.93 7.73
CA GLU A 531 -12.41 15.97 6.54
C GLU A 531 -12.37 14.64 5.76
N MET A 532 -11.22 14.00 5.70
CA MET A 532 -11.06 12.66 5.09
C MET A 532 -11.78 11.56 5.87
N GLN A 533 -11.83 11.64 7.20
CA GLN A 533 -12.41 10.62 8.06
C GLN A 533 -13.91 10.85 8.32
N ALA A 534 -14.33 12.11 8.52
CA ALA A 534 -15.66 12.51 9.00
C ALA A 534 -16.49 13.29 7.96
N GLY A 535 -15.96 13.61 6.78
CA GLY A 535 -16.65 14.38 5.74
C GLY A 535 -17.91 13.70 5.21
N GLU A 536 -18.88 14.49 4.73
CA GLU A 536 -20.21 14.03 4.31
C GLU A 536 -20.21 12.92 3.23
N ASP A 537 -19.17 12.88 2.39
CA ASP A 537 -19.04 11.87 1.33
C ASP A 537 -18.42 10.55 1.82
N GLY A 538 -18.15 10.42 3.13
CA GLY A 538 -17.65 9.20 3.76
C GLY A 538 -16.44 8.64 3.01
N LEU A 539 -15.35 9.42 2.95
CA LEU A 539 -14.10 8.96 2.36
C LEU A 539 -13.58 7.74 3.15
N LYS A 540 -14.13 6.58 2.88
CA LYS A 540 -13.74 5.31 3.53
C LYS A 540 -12.30 4.90 3.22
N GLY A 541 -11.50 5.80 2.63
CA GLY A 541 -10.13 5.55 2.24
C GLY A 541 -9.17 6.66 2.65
N ASN A 542 -7.88 6.39 2.63
CA ASN A 542 -6.80 7.35 2.91
C ASN A 542 -6.52 8.28 1.70
N LEU A 543 -7.56 8.76 1.00
CA LEU A 543 -7.43 9.55 -0.23
C LEU A 543 -8.36 10.76 -0.24
N ILE A 544 -7.86 11.89 -0.76
CA ILE A 544 -8.59 13.13 -1.00
C ILE A 544 -8.25 13.68 -2.39
N SER A 545 -9.24 14.20 -3.13
CA SER A 545 -8.99 14.82 -4.43
C SER A 545 -8.23 16.15 -4.30
N CYS A 546 -7.45 16.49 -5.32
CA CYS A 546 -6.71 17.76 -5.39
C CYS A 546 -7.63 18.98 -5.20
N ASP A 547 -8.83 18.95 -5.78
CA ASP A 547 -9.77 20.06 -5.71
C ASP A 547 -10.30 20.25 -4.27
N ARG A 548 -10.66 19.17 -3.57
CA ARG A 548 -11.12 19.25 -2.18
C ARG A 548 -9.98 19.68 -1.26
N LEU A 549 -8.78 19.16 -1.47
CA LEU A 549 -7.57 19.57 -0.75
C LEU A 549 -7.28 21.06 -0.95
N THR A 550 -7.34 21.56 -2.19
CA THR A 550 -7.14 22.97 -2.50
C THR A 550 -8.15 23.87 -1.78
N ARG A 551 -9.41 23.45 -1.70
CA ARG A 551 -10.47 24.18 -0.99
C ARG A 551 -10.16 24.27 0.49
N ILE A 552 -9.92 23.13 1.16
CA ILE A 552 -9.61 23.09 2.61
C ILE A 552 -8.43 24.00 2.95
N LEU A 553 -7.34 23.90 2.17
CA LEU A 553 -6.14 24.69 2.40
C LEU A 553 -6.39 26.19 2.15
N THR A 554 -7.16 26.54 1.11
CA THR A 554 -7.48 27.92 0.79
C THR A 554 -8.32 28.56 1.89
N ASP A 555 -9.36 27.86 2.37
CA ASP A 555 -10.25 28.33 3.42
C ASP A 555 -9.49 28.53 4.74
N TYR A 556 -8.68 27.55 5.13
CA TYR A 556 -7.83 27.65 6.31
C TYR A 556 -6.89 28.88 6.23
N LEU A 557 -6.19 29.08 5.11
CA LEU A 557 -5.26 30.20 4.94
C LEU A 557 -5.99 31.54 4.93
N ARG A 558 -7.21 31.58 4.37
CA ARG A 558 -8.07 32.79 4.41
C ARG A 558 -8.48 33.15 5.83
N ASP A 559 -8.93 32.16 6.60
CA ASP A 559 -9.35 32.33 7.99
C ASP A 559 -8.20 32.78 8.91
N GLN A 560 -6.98 32.36 8.62
CA GLN A 560 -5.77 32.78 9.32
C GLN A 560 -5.25 34.15 8.83
N GLY A 561 -5.90 34.80 7.87
CA GLY A 561 -5.55 36.13 7.38
C GLY A 561 -4.31 36.17 6.47
N PHE A 562 -3.92 35.07 5.86
CA PHE A 562 -2.82 35.05 4.90
C PHE A 562 -3.19 35.79 3.59
N SER A 563 -2.23 36.55 3.04
CA SER A 563 -2.36 37.13 1.71
C SER A 563 -2.29 36.01 0.67
N GLU A 564 -3.04 36.13 -0.45
CA GLU A 564 -3.04 35.20 -1.58
C GLU A 564 -3.26 33.73 -1.15
N PRO A 565 -4.35 33.43 -0.39
CA PRO A 565 -4.51 32.12 0.25
C PRO A 565 -4.51 30.98 -0.74
N ARG A 566 -5.11 31.18 -1.92
CA ARG A 566 -5.18 30.16 -2.95
C ARG A 566 -3.84 29.89 -3.64
N GLU A 567 -3.07 30.95 -3.94
CA GLU A 567 -1.74 30.77 -4.51
C GLU A 567 -0.82 30.02 -3.53
N LYS A 568 -0.92 30.34 -2.23
CA LYS A 568 -0.19 29.64 -1.18
C LYS A 568 -0.65 28.17 -1.06
N ALA A 569 -1.96 27.91 -1.14
CA ALA A 569 -2.49 26.54 -1.17
C ALA A 569 -1.95 25.74 -2.37
N ASN A 570 -1.97 26.29 -3.56
CA ASN A 570 -1.43 25.67 -4.77
C ASN A 570 0.08 25.39 -4.66
N ARG A 571 0.86 26.30 -4.08
CA ARG A 571 2.28 26.09 -3.82
C ARG A 571 2.53 24.96 -2.84
N LEU A 572 1.72 24.84 -1.79
CA LEU A 572 1.78 23.73 -0.85
C LEU A 572 1.47 22.41 -1.53
N ILE A 573 0.42 22.34 -2.34
CA ILE A 573 0.04 21.16 -3.10
C ILE A 573 1.16 20.75 -4.07
N GLN A 574 1.78 21.71 -4.74
CA GLN A 574 2.94 21.44 -5.59
C GLN A 574 4.11 20.84 -4.80
N GLN A 575 4.38 21.33 -3.59
CA GLN A 575 5.40 20.74 -2.72
C GLN A 575 5.06 19.31 -2.30
N LEU A 576 3.78 19.03 -2.02
CA LEU A 576 3.30 17.69 -1.72
C LEU A 576 3.45 16.73 -2.91
N ARG A 577 3.29 17.22 -4.15
CA ARG A 577 3.54 16.45 -5.38
C ARG A 577 5.02 16.09 -5.55
N GLU A 578 5.89 17.03 -5.25
CA GLU A 578 7.32 16.87 -5.48
C GLU A 578 8.00 16.00 -4.44
N ARG A 579 7.37 15.73 -3.30
CA ARG A 579 8.00 15.09 -2.14
C ARG A 579 7.05 14.20 -1.36
N ASN A 580 7.56 13.09 -0.86
CA ASN A 580 6.82 12.14 -0.04
C ASN A 580 6.95 12.50 1.44
N PHE A 581 6.06 13.38 1.93
CA PHE A 581 5.96 13.74 3.35
C PHE A 581 4.81 12.98 4.03
N ILE A 582 4.33 13.51 5.18
CA ILE A 582 3.18 12.95 5.90
C ILE A 582 1.95 12.82 5.00
N LEU A 583 1.66 13.87 4.21
CA LEU A 583 0.66 13.87 3.15
C LEU A 583 1.40 13.87 1.81
N CYS A 584 1.08 12.95 0.93
CA CYS A 584 1.77 12.75 -0.33
C CYS A 584 0.79 12.53 -1.48
N ASP A 585 1.24 12.83 -2.68
CA ASP A 585 0.53 12.47 -3.91
C ASP A 585 0.44 10.94 -4.02
N ARG A 586 -0.75 10.43 -4.30
CA ARG A 586 -1.03 9.00 -4.47
C ARG A 586 -1.25 8.61 -5.93
N GLY A 587 -1.20 9.58 -6.84
CA GLY A 587 -1.52 9.41 -8.25
C GLY A 587 -2.96 9.83 -8.58
N ALA A 588 -3.25 10.01 -9.87
CA ALA A 588 -4.57 10.39 -10.36
C ALA A 588 -5.17 11.65 -9.70
N ASP A 589 -4.35 12.69 -9.47
CA ASP A 589 -4.74 13.93 -8.76
C ASP A 589 -5.32 13.69 -7.36
N THR A 590 -4.88 12.63 -6.70
CA THR A 590 -5.30 12.32 -5.33
C THR A 590 -4.13 12.40 -4.36
N TYR A 591 -4.44 12.78 -3.12
CA TYR A 591 -3.52 12.90 -2.03
C TYR A 591 -3.95 11.98 -0.90
N GLY A 592 -2.98 11.52 -0.12
CA GLY A 592 -3.25 10.69 1.05
C GLY A 592 -2.13 10.77 2.06
N PHE A 593 -2.45 10.43 3.30
CA PHE A 593 -1.41 10.26 4.30
C PHE A 593 -0.47 9.12 3.90
N MET A 594 0.82 9.27 4.18
CA MET A 594 1.84 8.25 3.89
C MET A 594 1.45 6.90 4.49
N HIS A 595 0.90 6.92 5.70
CA HIS A 595 0.33 5.78 6.38
C HIS A 595 -1.00 6.17 7.01
N ARG A 596 -1.97 5.25 7.00
CA ARG A 596 -3.32 5.47 7.53
C ARG A 596 -3.32 5.89 9.00
N THR A 597 -2.39 5.38 9.81
CA THR A 597 -2.27 5.76 11.22
C THR A 597 -2.05 7.25 11.44
N PHE A 598 -1.41 7.96 10.51
CA PHE A 598 -1.30 9.42 10.61
C PHE A 598 -2.62 10.13 10.35
N LEU A 599 -3.43 9.64 9.40
CA LEU A 599 -4.79 10.14 9.21
C LEU A 599 -5.61 9.98 10.49
N GLU A 600 -5.61 8.78 11.06
CA GLU A 600 -6.34 8.46 12.29
C GLU A 600 -5.85 9.31 13.48
N TYR A 601 -4.54 9.47 13.61
CA TYR A 601 -3.93 10.31 14.64
C TYR A 601 -4.33 11.80 14.49
N PHE A 602 -4.16 12.40 13.32
CA PHE A 602 -4.50 13.81 13.11
C PHE A 602 -6.00 14.07 13.22
N CYS A 603 -6.84 13.15 12.81
CA CYS A 603 -8.28 13.20 13.01
C CYS A 603 -8.62 13.20 14.52
N ALA A 604 -8.05 12.28 15.28
CA ALA A 604 -8.23 12.23 16.75
C ALA A 604 -7.75 13.52 17.43
N VAL A 605 -6.60 14.05 17.02
CA VAL A 605 -6.07 15.33 17.55
C VAL A 605 -7.03 16.49 17.26
N GLU A 606 -7.62 16.55 16.06
CA GLU A 606 -8.59 17.60 15.72
C GLU A 606 -9.86 17.51 16.58
N ILE A 607 -10.40 16.32 16.78
CA ILE A 607 -11.60 16.11 17.63
C ILE A 607 -11.28 16.52 19.08
N VAL A 608 -10.14 16.10 19.61
CA VAL A 608 -9.69 16.46 20.96
C VAL A 608 -9.48 17.97 21.09
N ASP A 609 -8.88 18.61 20.09
CA ASP A 609 -8.67 20.07 20.08
C ASP A 609 -10.00 20.84 20.09
N ARG A 610 -10.99 20.40 19.31
CA ARG A 610 -12.36 20.94 19.30
C ARG A 610 -13.05 20.78 20.66
N PHE A 611 -12.82 19.65 21.33
CA PHE A 611 -13.42 19.35 22.64
C PHE A 611 -12.74 20.13 23.77
N GLU A 612 -11.39 20.05 23.90
CA GLU A 612 -10.69 20.58 25.06
C GLU A 612 -10.31 22.05 24.92
N LYS A 613 -9.80 22.47 23.74
CA LYS A 613 -9.24 23.81 23.54
C LYS A 613 -10.22 24.79 22.93
N GLN A 614 -10.79 24.43 21.75
CA GLN A 614 -11.73 25.33 21.06
C GLN A 614 -13.09 25.36 21.73
N ARG A 615 -13.46 24.26 22.43
CA ARG A 615 -14.76 24.06 23.09
C ARG A 615 -15.95 24.19 22.15
N THR A 616 -15.75 23.84 20.89
CA THR A 616 -16.78 23.82 19.85
C THR A 616 -17.54 22.48 19.83
N LEU A 617 -17.00 21.47 20.51
CA LEU A 617 -17.60 20.15 20.68
C LEU A 617 -17.91 19.92 22.17
N THR A 618 -19.18 19.65 22.51
CA THR A 618 -19.56 19.31 23.90
C THR A 618 -19.27 17.85 24.21
N PHE A 619 -19.32 17.49 25.52
CA PHE A 619 -19.13 16.08 25.91
C PHE A 619 -20.26 15.19 25.38
N GLU A 620 -21.48 15.68 25.37
CA GLU A 620 -22.65 14.97 24.83
C GLU A 620 -22.48 14.69 23.34
N GLN A 621 -22.01 15.68 22.58
CA GLN A 621 -21.72 15.50 21.15
C GLN A 621 -20.56 14.54 20.92
N LEU A 622 -19.48 14.64 21.69
CA LEU A 622 -18.38 13.67 21.63
C LEU A 622 -18.88 12.25 21.89
N ARG A 623 -19.74 12.05 22.90
CA ARG A 623 -20.31 10.74 23.23
C ARG A 623 -21.26 10.24 22.15
N ASP A 624 -22.24 11.07 21.73
CA ASP A 624 -23.39 10.60 20.93
C ASP A 624 -23.13 10.70 19.43
N GLU A 625 -22.42 11.77 18.95
CA GLU A 625 -22.14 11.98 17.55
C GLU A 625 -20.82 11.28 17.12
N VAL A 626 -19.75 11.34 17.93
CA VAL A 626 -18.48 10.73 17.57
C VAL A 626 -18.44 9.26 17.96
N PHE A 627 -18.62 8.93 19.25
CA PHE A 627 -18.61 7.54 19.69
C PHE A 627 -19.86 6.80 19.25
N GLY A 628 -21.05 7.39 19.45
CA GLY A 628 -22.35 6.75 19.21
C GLY A 628 -22.58 6.40 17.74
N GLN A 629 -22.18 7.26 16.81
CA GLN A 629 -22.38 7.01 15.37
C GLN A 629 -21.30 6.10 14.76
N HIS A 630 -20.10 6.03 15.37
CA HIS A 630 -18.94 5.40 14.73
C HIS A 630 -18.37 4.16 15.43
N TRP A 631 -18.88 3.77 16.61
CA TRP A 631 -18.33 2.61 17.33
C TRP A 631 -18.51 1.27 16.59
N GLN A 632 -19.47 1.16 15.67
CA GLN A 632 -19.68 -0.02 14.82
C GLN A 632 -18.80 -0.02 13.57
N ASP A 633 -18.23 1.12 13.23
CA ASP A 633 -17.36 1.28 12.05
C ASP A 633 -15.91 0.99 12.44
N GLU A 634 -15.38 -0.14 11.99
CA GLU A 634 -14.01 -0.56 12.28
C GLU A 634 -12.97 0.48 11.82
N THR A 635 -13.29 1.27 10.79
CA THR A 635 -12.40 2.33 10.29
C THR A 635 -12.23 3.48 11.29
N TRP A 636 -13.11 3.59 12.28
CA TRP A 636 -13.06 4.59 13.34
C TRP A 636 -12.49 4.08 14.66
N HIS A 637 -12.35 2.77 14.84
CA HIS A 637 -11.91 2.21 16.13
C HIS A 637 -10.59 2.79 16.60
N GLU A 638 -9.64 2.99 15.68
CA GLU A 638 -8.33 3.58 16.02
C GLU A 638 -8.45 5.05 16.46
N VAL A 639 -9.30 5.83 15.79
CA VAL A 639 -9.56 7.24 16.16
C VAL A 639 -10.16 7.31 17.55
N LEU A 640 -11.19 6.49 17.86
CA LEU A 640 -11.87 6.45 19.16
C LEU A 640 -10.91 6.05 20.28
N ARG A 641 -10.02 5.10 20.03
CA ARG A 641 -8.98 4.67 20.96
C ARG A 641 -8.01 5.82 21.28
N LEU A 642 -7.49 6.46 20.23
CA LEU A 642 -6.56 7.59 20.37
C LEU A 642 -7.20 8.75 21.12
N ILE A 643 -8.49 9.05 20.88
CA ILE A 643 -9.23 10.07 21.67
C ILE A 643 -9.18 9.73 23.16
N CYS A 644 -9.51 8.48 23.55
CA CYS A 644 -9.46 8.06 24.95
C CYS A 644 -8.07 8.18 25.58
N GLY A 645 -7.00 8.01 24.80
CA GLY A 645 -5.62 8.20 25.25
C GLY A 645 -5.18 9.66 25.39
N MET A 646 -5.86 10.59 24.69
CA MET A 646 -5.49 12.00 24.67
C MET A 646 -6.30 12.86 25.65
N ILE A 647 -7.58 12.52 25.91
CA ILE A 647 -8.45 13.29 26.80
C ILE A 647 -8.21 12.96 28.26
N ASP A 648 -8.66 13.86 29.17
CA ASP A 648 -8.63 13.62 30.61
C ASP A 648 -9.42 12.35 30.97
N ALA A 649 -8.85 11.52 31.86
CA ALA A 649 -9.43 10.24 32.29
C ALA A 649 -10.88 10.37 32.82
N LYS A 650 -11.24 11.53 33.42
CA LYS A 650 -12.61 11.80 33.86
C LYS A 650 -13.64 11.80 32.74
N PHE A 651 -13.24 12.08 31.51
CA PHE A 651 -14.09 12.02 30.31
C PHE A 651 -14.00 10.67 29.61
N ALA A 652 -12.81 10.03 29.64
CA ALA A 652 -12.62 8.72 29.05
C ALA A 652 -13.48 7.64 29.74
N ALA A 653 -13.59 7.66 31.08
CA ALA A 653 -14.36 6.68 31.84
C ALA A 653 -15.85 6.61 31.43
N PRO A 654 -16.60 7.73 31.35
CA PRO A 654 -17.98 7.71 30.86
C PRO A 654 -18.13 7.25 29.41
N LEU A 655 -17.17 7.53 28.52
CA LEU A 655 -17.20 7.04 27.13
C LEU A 655 -17.02 5.53 27.07
N ILE A 656 -16.09 4.97 27.86
CA ILE A 656 -15.90 3.53 27.98
C ILE A 656 -17.17 2.86 28.53
N GLU A 657 -17.79 3.45 29.59
CA GLU A 657 -19.04 2.93 30.14
C GLU A 657 -20.23 3.08 29.16
N TYR A 658 -20.20 4.07 28.30
CA TYR A 658 -21.17 4.21 27.21
C TYR A 658 -21.04 3.06 26.18
N LEU A 659 -19.82 2.75 25.73
CA LEU A 659 -19.56 1.62 24.83
C LEU A 659 -20.01 0.29 25.45
N MET A 660 -19.75 0.08 26.73
CA MET A 660 -20.17 -1.14 27.43
C MET A 660 -21.68 -1.36 27.46
N LYS A 661 -22.49 -0.31 27.34
CA LYS A 661 -23.95 -0.33 27.40
C LYS A 661 -24.63 -0.47 26.04
N GLN A 662 -23.84 -0.42 24.94
CA GLN A 662 -24.42 -0.54 23.60
C GLN A 662 -24.98 -1.95 23.39
N ASP A 663 -26.22 -2.02 22.90
CA ASP A 663 -26.85 -3.27 22.54
C ASP A 663 -26.33 -3.78 21.20
N ILE A 664 -25.98 -5.05 21.16
CA ILE A 664 -25.49 -5.73 19.95
C ILE A 664 -26.47 -6.83 19.61
N ASP A 665 -26.82 -6.93 18.35
CA ASP A 665 -27.55 -8.08 17.82
C ASP A 665 -26.64 -9.30 17.84
N ARG A 666 -26.91 -10.24 18.75
CA ARG A 666 -26.18 -11.48 18.92
C ARG A 666 -26.69 -12.62 18.03
N SER A 667 -27.75 -12.39 17.25
CA SER A 667 -28.32 -13.40 16.37
C SER A 667 -27.35 -13.87 15.28
N SER A 668 -26.45 -13.01 14.83
CA SER A 668 -25.40 -13.34 13.88
C SER A 668 -24.31 -14.27 14.46
N CYS A 669 -24.17 -14.33 15.80
CA CYS A 669 -23.22 -15.25 16.45
C CYS A 669 -23.73 -16.70 16.56
N LEU A 670 -24.99 -16.94 16.19
CA LEU A 670 -25.66 -18.23 16.34
C LEU A 670 -25.85 -18.99 15.04
N GLU A 671 -25.43 -18.45 13.90
CA GLU A 671 -25.50 -19.19 12.65
C GLU A 671 -24.55 -20.38 12.70
N ASP A 672 -25.17 -21.56 12.81
CA ASP A 672 -24.52 -22.85 12.58
C ASP A 672 -23.78 -22.80 11.23
N VAL A 673 -22.49 -22.59 11.29
CA VAL A 673 -21.61 -22.87 10.17
C VAL A 673 -21.61 -24.38 10.02
N GLY A 674 -22.50 -24.88 9.17
CA GLY A 674 -22.51 -26.27 8.78
C GLY A 674 -21.10 -26.66 8.34
N ALA A 675 -20.51 -27.52 9.13
CA ALA A 675 -19.13 -27.98 9.04
C ALA A 675 -18.86 -28.74 7.73
N ASN A 676 -18.77 -28.06 6.60
CA ASN A 676 -18.46 -28.71 5.34
C ASN A 676 -17.29 -28.09 4.54
N ASN A 677 -16.72 -26.94 4.96
CA ASN A 677 -15.48 -26.46 4.34
C ASN A 677 -14.60 -25.74 5.36
N ALA A 678 -13.43 -26.33 5.62
CA ALA A 678 -12.40 -25.78 6.51
C ALA A 678 -11.70 -24.52 5.97
N SER A 679 -12.24 -23.89 4.91
CA SER A 679 -11.66 -22.73 4.23
C SER A 679 -12.36 -21.40 4.51
N ASP A 680 -13.53 -21.38 5.21
CA ASP A 680 -14.33 -20.18 5.44
C ASP A 680 -14.32 -19.73 6.93
N PHE A 681 -13.14 -19.62 7.55
CA PHE A 681 -13.01 -19.02 8.87
C PHE A 681 -13.01 -17.48 8.75
N ARG A 682 -14.20 -16.88 8.72
CA ARG A 682 -14.35 -15.47 9.09
C ARG A 682 -14.24 -15.38 10.62
N VAL A 683 -13.34 -14.52 11.10
CA VAL A 683 -13.26 -14.18 12.54
C VAL A 683 -14.54 -13.43 12.90
N ASN A 684 -15.52 -14.12 13.48
CA ASN A 684 -16.81 -13.51 13.84
C ASN A 684 -16.76 -13.02 15.29
N THR A 685 -16.41 -11.73 15.47
CA THR A 685 -16.44 -11.03 16.76
C THR A 685 -17.59 -10.02 16.88
N GLU A 686 -18.47 -9.93 15.90
CA GLU A 686 -19.51 -8.88 15.81
C GLU A 686 -20.35 -8.76 17.10
N GLY A 687 -20.71 -9.86 17.72
CA GLY A 687 -21.52 -9.90 18.95
C GLY A 687 -20.85 -9.38 20.23
N VAL A 688 -19.58 -8.95 20.20
CA VAL A 688 -18.82 -8.47 21.37
C VAL A 688 -17.96 -7.25 21.08
N ASN A 689 -18.06 -6.67 19.89
CA ASN A 689 -17.21 -5.56 19.42
C ASN A 689 -17.26 -4.34 20.35
N ASN A 690 -18.42 -4.02 20.96
CA ASN A 690 -18.53 -2.93 21.92
C ASN A 690 -17.63 -3.13 23.15
N LEU A 691 -17.56 -4.35 23.68
CA LEU A 691 -16.72 -4.69 24.83
C LEU A 691 -15.23 -4.76 24.45
N LEU A 692 -14.94 -5.27 23.27
CA LEU A 692 -13.57 -5.29 22.76
C LEU A 692 -13.05 -3.87 22.55
N LEU A 693 -13.83 -2.98 21.92
CA LEU A 693 -13.49 -1.57 21.74
C LEU A 693 -13.37 -0.84 23.09
N ALA A 694 -14.28 -1.11 24.05
CA ALA A 694 -14.21 -0.55 25.40
C ALA A 694 -12.90 -0.96 26.12
N ALA A 695 -12.47 -2.20 25.95
CA ALA A 695 -11.20 -2.68 26.52
C ALA A 695 -9.98 -2.04 25.82
N ASP A 696 -10.04 -1.91 24.52
CA ASP A 696 -9.00 -1.25 23.74
C ASP A 696 -8.91 0.25 24.10
N CYS A 697 -10.02 0.96 24.26
CA CYS A 697 -10.05 2.34 24.74
C CYS A 697 -9.49 2.47 26.18
N LEU A 698 -9.82 1.53 27.08
CA LEU A 698 -9.27 1.52 28.42
C LEU A 698 -7.75 1.38 28.44
N SER A 699 -7.20 0.61 27.53
CA SER A 699 -5.74 0.40 27.43
C SER A 699 -4.95 1.66 27.05
N GLU A 700 -5.60 2.65 26.43
CA GLU A 700 -4.99 3.92 26.02
C GLU A 700 -5.03 4.96 27.14
N VAL A 701 -5.88 4.79 28.18
CA VAL A 701 -6.01 5.78 29.26
C VAL A 701 -4.75 5.84 30.09
N LYS A 702 -4.13 7.03 30.19
CA LYS A 702 -2.86 7.26 30.90
C LYS A 702 -2.99 7.12 32.42
N ASP A 703 -4.06 7.70 33.02
CA ASP A 703 -4.31 7.63 34.45
C ASP A 703 -5.33 6.53 34.80
N LEU A 704 -4.83 5.32 34.96
CA LEU A 704 -5.64 4.16 35.34
C LEU A 704 -6.20 4.25 36.74
N SER A 705 -5.66 5.10 37.63
CA SER A 705 -6.17 5.27 38.99
C SER A 705 -7.53 5.98 39.02
N SER A 706 -7.71 7.00 38.18
CA SER A 706 -8.97 7.73 38.02
C SER A 706 -10.09 6.91 37.38
N VAL A 707 -9.77 5.84 36.64
CA VAL A 707 -10.74 4.96 35.97
C VAL A 707 -10.87 3.58 36.65
N ALA A 708 -10.37 3.40 37.87
CA ALA A 708 -10.34 2.10 38.57
C ALA A 708 -11.72 1.45 38.68
N SER A 709 -12.78 2.21 38.93
CA SER A 709 -14.16 1.73 38.98
C SER A 709 -14.62 1.19 37.61
N THR A 710 -14.39 1.94 36.55
CA THR A 710 -14.74 1.56 35.18
C THR A 710 -13.96 0.32 34.73
N LYS A 711 -12.66 0.27 35.08
CA LYS A 711 -11.79 -0.88 34.86
C LYS A 711 -12.34 -2.15 35.50
N LEU A 712 -12.81 -2.06 36.76
CA LEU A 712 -13.40 -3.21 37.47
C LEU A 712 -14.72 -3.67 36.83
N LYS A 713 -15.60 -2.72 36.47
CA LYS A 713 -16.88 -3.01 35.79
C LYS A 713 -16.63 -3.70 34.45
N LEU A 714 -15.70 -3.21 33.65
CA LEU A 714 -15.34 -3.81 32.35
C LEU A 714 -14.81 -5.23 32.54
N LYS A 715 -13.89 -5.45 33.50
CA LYS A 715 -13.40 -6.80 33.81
C LYS A 715 -14.54 -7.76 34.16
N GLN A 716 -15.46 -7.32 35.01
CA GLN A 716 -16.62 -8.13 35.40
C GLN A 716 -17.51 -8.46 34.20
N HIS A 717 -17.78 -7.50 33.30
CA HIS A 717 -18.54 -7.73 32.07
C HIS A 717 -17.85 -8.72 31.14
N LEU A 718 -16.58 -8.53 30.84
CA LEU A 718 -15.81 -9.44 29.98
C LEU A 718 -15.77 -10.87 30.54
N CYS A 719 -15.51 -11.02 31.84
CA CYS A 719 -15.52 -12.33 32.49
C CYS A 719 -16.90 -12.98 32.45
N SER A 720 -17.98 -12.20 32.69
CA SER A 720 -19.36 -12.71 32.66
C SER A 720 -19.78 -13.18 31.28
N GLU A 721 -19.31 -12.55 30.20
CA GLU A 721 -19.61 -12.99 28.83
C GLU A 721 -19.01 -14.36 28.53
N VAL A 722 -17.77 -14.61 28.95
CA VAL A 722 -17.10 -15.92 28.78
C VAL A 722 -17.77 -17.00 29.62
N GLU A 723 -18.33 -16.63 30.78
CA GLU A 723 -18.94 -17.56 31.76
C GLU A 723 -20.43 -17.85 31.50
N LYS A 724 -21.11 -17.14 30.59
CA LYS A 724 -22.53 -17.31 30.30
C LYS A 724 -22.84 -18.68 29.65
N PRO A 725 -23.66 -19.55 30.26
CA PRO A 725 -23.89 -20.88 29.72
C PRO A 725 -25.00 -20.92 28.64
N GLU A 726 -25.77 -19.85 28.48
CA GLU A 726 -27.02 -19.85 27.68
C GLU A 726 -26.78 -19.57 26.19
N VAL A 727 -25.72 -18.82 25.86
CA VAL A 727 -25.35 -18.48 24.48
C VAL A 727 -23.85 -18.66 24.31
N PRO A 728 -23.40 -19.72 23.65
CA PRO A 728 -21.97 -19.94 23.46
C PRO A 728 -21.41 -18.91 22.48
N LEU A 729 -20.35 -18.22 22.88
CA LEU A 729 -19.55 -17.42 21.98
C LEU A 729 -18.76 -18.33 21.03
N SER A 730 -18.53 -17.84 19.81
CA SER A 730 -17.57 -18.49 18.90
C SER A 730 -16.18 -18.60 19.54
N TYR A 731 -15.34 -19.47 19.00
CA TYR A 731 -13.94 -19.59 19.46
C TYR A 731 -13.23 -18.24 19.36
N ASP A 732 -13.36 -17.54 18.21
CA ASP A 732 -12.71 -16.28 17.93
C ASP A 732 -13.16 -15.16 18.86
N ALA A 733 -14.46 -15.05 19.12
CA ALA A 733 -14.99 -14.06 20.07
C ALA A 733 -14.50 -14.33 21.50
N THR A 734 -14.46 -15.60 21.89
CA THR A 734 -13.94 -16.00 23.21
C THR A 734 -12.44 -15.68 23.33
N GLU A 735 -11.66 -16.07 22.35
CA GLU A 735 -10.22 -15.78 22.32
C GLU A 735 -9.97 -14.26 22.32
N ALA A 736 -10.71 -13.48 21.53
CA ALA A 736 -10.60 -12.04 21.51
C ALA A 736 -10.88 -11.40 22.87
N ILE A 737 -11.91 -11.83 23.58
CA ILE A 737 -12.21 -11.35 24.94
C ILE A 737 -11.09 -11.75 25.91
N LEU A 738 -10.65 -13.00 25.88
CA LEU A 738 -9.60 -13.47 26.78
C LEU A 738 -8.27 -12.74 26.54
N ASN A 739 -7.93 -12.48 25.31
CA ASN A 739 -6.75 -11.67 24.95
C ASN A 739 -6.86 -10.25 25.56
N ARG A 740 -8.04 -9.60 25.50
CA ARG A 740 -8.24 -8.26 26.11
C ARG A 740 -8.21 -8.34 27.64
N ILE A 741 -8.80 -9.38 28.25
CA ILE A 741 -8.70 -9.57 29.70
C ILE A 741 -7.24 -9.70 30.13
N VAL A 742 -6.44 -10.48 29.45
CA VAL A 742 -5.03 -10.64 29.79
C VAL A 742 -4.27 -9.34 29.55
N TYR A 743 -4.49 -8.69 28.42
CA TYR A 743 -3.80 -7.44 28.08
C TYR A 743 -4.08 -6.32 29.10
N CYS A 744 -5.36 -6.10 29.46
CA CYS A 744 -5.76 -5.05 30.39
C CYS A 744 -5.56 -5.40 31.88
N PHE A 745 -5.55 -6.69 32.24
CA PHE A 745 -5.60 -7.18 33.60
C PHE A 745 -4.60 -8.32 33.87
N HIS A 746 -3.34 -8.13 33.42
CA HIS A 746 -2.28 -9.14 33.59
C HIS A 746 -1.90 -9.31 35.08
N THR A 747 -2.61 -10.15 35.80
CA THR A 747 -2.41 -10.39 37.25
C THR A 747 -2.43 -11.86 37.58
N GLU A 748 -1.90 -12.24 38.75
CA GLU A 748 -2.00 -13.60 39.26
C GLU A 748 -3.45 -14.06 39.45
N GLN A 749 -4.37 -13.12 39.77
CA GLN A 749 -5.79 -13.43 39.89
C GLN A 749 -6.39 -13.78 38.54
N THR A 750 -5.97 -13.11 37.46
CA THR A 750 -6.40 -13.42 36.10
C THR A 750 -5.84 -14.79 35.66
N LEU A 751 -4.59 -15.11 35.98
CA LEU A 751 -4.00 -16.43 35.76
C LEU A 751 -4.77 -17.53 36.47
N ALA A 752 -5.08 -17.32 37.77
CA ALA A 752 -5.86 -18.28 38.52
C ALA A 752 -7.28 -18.48 37.95
N TRP A 753 -7.92 -17.42 37.52
CA TRP A 753 -9.22 -17.44 36.86
C TRP A 753 -9.16 -18.20 35.51
N LEU A 754 -8.18 -17.92 34.67
CA LEU A 754 -7.98 -18.66 33.41
C LEU A 754 -7.76 -20.16 33.66
N LYS A 755 -6.92 -20.50 34.63
CA LYS A 755 -6.68 -21.92 35.00
C LYS A 755 -7.94 -22.62 35.52
N SER A 756 -8.92 -21.89 36.08
CA SER A 756 -10.18 -22.45 36.57
C SER A 756 -11.22 -22.71 35.46
N LEU A 757 -11.14 -21.99 34.31
CA LEU A 757 -12.13 -22.11 33.24
C LEU A 757 -12.26 -23.53 32.67
N PRO A 758 -11.18 -24.28 32.37
CA PRO A 758 -11.29 -25.63 31.81
C PRO A 758 -11.94 -26.63 32.76
N ALA A 759 -11.87 -26.44 34.09
CA ALA A 759 -12.38 -27.34 35.09
C ALA A 759 -13.83 -27.08 35.50
N ARG A 760 -14.47 -26.02 35.02
CA ARG A 760 -15.86 -25.64 35.40
C ARG A 760 -16.88 -26.51 34.68
N GLU A 761 -17.79 -27.16 35.45
CA GLU A 761 -18.85 -27.99 34.91
C GLU A 761 -19.87 -27.25 34.06
N ASN A 762 -20.06 -25.95 34.33
CA ASN A 762 -20.98 -25.09 33.58
C ASN A 762 -20.45 -24.70 32.20
N CYS A 763 -19.14 -24.82 31.94
CA CYS A 763 -18.57 -24.70 30.60
C CYS A 763 -18.83 -25.99 29.80
N ARG A 764 -20.06 -26.27 29.43
CA ARG A 764 -20.40 -27.42 28.56
C ARG A 764 -19.76 -27.36 27.16
N TRP A 765 -19.26 -26.21 26.76
CA TRP A 765 -18.69 -25.99 25.44
C TRP A 765 -17.17 -26.13 25.43
N ALA A 766 -16.66 -26.85 24.46
CA ALA A 766 -15.21 -27.06 24.28
C ALA A 766 -14.43 -25.77 23.94
N LEU A 767 -15.07 -24.79 23.29
CA LEU A 767 -14.45 -23.59 22.73
C LEU A 767 -13.84 -22.64 23.79
N PRO A 768 -14.56 -22.24 24.88
CA PRO A 768 -13.96 -21.41 25.93
C PRO A 768 -12.78 -22.08 26.65
N ARG A 769 -12.80 -23.41 26.79
CA ARG A 769 -11.70 -24.19 27.39
C ARG A 769 -10.47 -24.15 26.49
N GLN A 770 -10.69 -24.37 25.18
CA GLN A 770 -9.66 -24.35 24.17
C GLN A 770 -8.97 -22.98 24.09
N ALA A 771 -9.75 -21.89 24.00
CA ALA A 771 -9.25 -20.53 23.96
C ALA A 771 -8.49 -20.15 25.25
N ALA A 772 -9.01 -20.53 26.44
CA ALA A 772 -8.36 -20.24 27.71
C ALA A 772 -6.97 -20.92 27.83
N ILE A 773 -6.86 -22.19 27.39
CA ILE A 773 -5.59 -22.92 27.38
C ILE A 773 -4.57 -22.25 26.44
N TYR A 774 -5.04 -21.86 25.25
CA TYR A 774 -4.18 -21.20 24.25
C TYR A 774 -3.68 -19.84 24.73
N VAL A 775 -4.57 -18.97 25.19
CA VAL A 775 -4.25 -17.63 25.72
C VAL A 775 -3.32 -17.74 26.93
N LEU A 776 -3.55 -18.72 27.81
CA LEU A 776 -2.71 -18.96 28.98
C LEU A 776 -1.28 -19.35 28.56
N GLY A 777 -1.13 -20.26 27.61
CA GLY A 777 0.17 -20.63 27.06
C GLY A 777 0.91 -19.45 26.46
N ARG A 778 0.22 -18.61 25.71
CA ARG A 778 0.80 -17.43 25.01
C ARG A 778 1.29 -16.33 25.95
N TYR A 779 0.53 -15.99 26.99
CA TYR A 779 0.79 -14.80 27.82
C TYR A 779 1.40 -15.13 29.20
N TYR A 780 1.35 -16.38 29.67
CA TYR A 780 1.83 -16.77 31.00
C TYR A 780 2.85 -17.91 30.95
N HIS A 781 3.52 -18.12 29.79
CA HIS A 781 4.51 -19.18 29.61
C HIS A 781 5.70 -19.04 30.58
N ASP A 782 6.08 -17.80 30.96
CA ASP A 782 7.19 -17.53 31.89
C ASP A 782 6.82 -17.73 33.37
N TYR A 783 5.52 -17.93 33.67
CA TYR A 783 5.09 -18.11 35.05
C TYR A 783 5.40 -19.54 35.57
N PRO A 784 5.86 -19.68 36.81
CA PRO A 784 6.18 -20.98 37.37
C PRO A 784 5.00 -21.98 37.27
N LYS A 785 5.30 -23.20 36.93
CA LYS A 785 4.32 -24.33 36.82
C LYS A 785 3.29 -24.16 35.66
N THR A 786 3.44 -23.25 34.77
CA THR A 786 2.52 -23.12 33.62
C THR A 786 2.78 -24.25 32.61
N LEU A 787 4.03 -24.57 32.33
CA LEU A 787 4.38 -25.72 31.48
C LEU A 787 3.80 -27.03 32.03
N ASP A 788 3.99 -27.28 33.32
CA ASP A 788 3.47 -28.50 33.96
C ASP A 788 1.95 -28.56 33.90
N TRP A 789 1.30 -27.42 34.11
CA TRP A 789 -0.15 -27.32 34.02
C TRP A 789 -0.66 -27.56 32.58
N LEU A 790 0.02 -27.02 31.56
CA LEU A 790 -0.30 -27.26 30.14
C LEU A 790 -0.08 -28.75 29.77
N LYS A 791 1.03 -29.34 30.18
CA LYS A 791 1.29 -30.77 29.97
C LYS A 791 0.20 -31.63 30.64
N LEU A 792 -0.29 -31.22 31.81
CA LEU A 792 -1.38 -31.93 32.50
C LEU A 792 -2.69 -31.87 31.69
N GLN A 793 -3.02 -30.73 31.03
CA GLN A 793 -4.23 -30.58 30.21
C GLN A 793 -4.27 -31.54 29.00
N THR A 794 -3.17 -32.14 28.60
CA THR A 794 -3.15 -33.12 27.50
C THR A 794 -3.64 -34.51 27.89
N GLN A 795 -3.81 -34.81 29.21
CA GLN A 795 -4.19 -36.13 29.71
C GLN A 795 -5.70 -36.37 29.57
N GLN A 796 -6.09 -37.61 29.33
CA GLN A 796 -7.51 -38.01 29.30
C GLN A 796 -8.17 -37.81 30.68
N ASN A 797 -9.45 -37.46 30.69
CA ASN A 797 -10.31 -37.33 31.87
C ASN A 797 -10.06 -36.15 32.82
N ILE A 798 -9.22 -35.19 32.45
CA ILE A 798 -9.05 -33.98 33.29
C ILE A 798 -10.14 -32.96 33.00
N ASN A 799 -10.68 -32.92 31.77
CA ASN A 799 -11.72 -31.99 31.34
C ASN A 799 -13.02 -32.76 31.00
N PRO A 800 -13.97 -32.89 31.94
CA PRO A 800 -15.26 -33.51 31.63
C PRO A 800 -15.95 -32.77 30.49
N GLY A 801 -16.43 -33.50 29.48
CA GLY A 801 -17.07 -32.94 28.30
C GLY A 801 -16.14 -32.55 27.12
N ASP A 802 -14.82 -32.79 27.22
CA ASP A 802 -13.89 -32.69 26.09
C ASP A 802 -13.83 -34.00 25.29
N GLU A 803 -15.00 -34.49 24.87
CA GLU A 803 -15.14 -35.79 24.18
C GLU A 803 -14.33 -35.89 22.87
N ARG A 804 -14.12 -34.75 22.19
CA ARG A 804 -13.42 -34.66 20.90
C ARG A 804 -11.96 -34.20 21.02
N GLY A 805 -11.50 -33.83 22.21
CA GLY A 805 -10.11 -33.48 22.50
C GLY A 805 -9.60 -32.12 22.04
N PRO A 806 -10.44 -31.06 21.65
CA PRO A 806 -9.90 -29.78 21.19
C PRO A 806 -9.11 -29.03 22.25
N ALA A 807 -9.48 -29.12 23.52
CA ALA A 807 -8.71 -28.51 24.63
C ALA A 807 -7.33 -29.19 24.79
N ARG A 808 -7.27 -30.50 24.62
CA ARG A 808 -6.01 -31.25 24.64
C ARG A 808 -5.12 -30.89 23.43
N TRP A 809 -5.74 -30.72 22.27
CA TRP A 809 -5.04 -30.25 21.06
C TRP A 809 -4.39 -28.87 21.29
N SER A 810 -5.17 -27.91 21.83
CA SER A 810 -4.66 -26.57 22.15
C SER A 810 -3.53 -26.60 23.20
N ALA A 811 -3.61 -27.50 24.18
CA ALA A 811 -2.56 -27.66 25.18
C ALA A 811 -1.24 -28.13 24.56
N VAL A 812 -1.28 -29.11 23.64
CA VAL A 812 -0.08 -29.56 22.89
C VAL A 812 0.50 -28.43 22.05
N LYS A 813 -0.37 -27.71 21.31
CA LYS A 813 0.07 -26.60 20.45
C LYS A 813 0.69 -25.48 21.29
N SER A 814 0.07 -25.11 22.42
CA SER A 814 0.61 -24.08 23.34
C SER A 814 1.99 -24.46 23.93
N VAL A 815 2.19 -25.74 24.27
CA VAL A 815 3.51 -26.24 24.73
C VAL A 815 4.54 -26.14 23.61
N ALA A 816 4.18 -26.53 22.39
CA ALA A 816 5.09 -26.52 21.26
C ALA A 816 5.49 -25.08 20.85
N GLU A 817 4.52 -24.16 20.74
CA GLU A 817 4.72 -22.79 20.33
C GLU A 817 5.58 -21.99 21.33
N ASN A 818 5.27 -22.09 22.62
CA ASN A 818 5.86 -21.22 23.63
C ASN A 818 7.12 -21.79 24.31
N TYR A 819 7.41 -23.07 24.11
CA TYR A 819 8.57 -23.76 24.74
C TYR A 819 9.42 -24.51 23.69
N CYS A 820 9.39 -24.13 22.43
CA CYS A 820 10.11 -24.81 21.34
C CYS A 820 11.63 -24.80 21.49
N ASN A 821 12.20 -23.88 22.26
CA ASN A 821 13.64 -23.77 22.48
C ASN A 821 14.17 -24.81 23.48
N SER A 822 13.30 -25.58 24.12
CA SER A 822 13.68 -26.61 25.07
C SER A 822 13.80 -28.00 24.40
N SER A 823 14.94 -28.68 24.58
CA SER A 823 15.13 -30.07 24.14
C SER A 823 14.12 -31.03 24.78
N GLU A 824 13.72 -30.75 26.01
CA GLU A 824 12.70 -31.54 26.74
C GLU A 824 11.33 -31.45 26.03
N THR A 825 10.99 -30.32 25.42
CA THR A 825 9.74 -30.14 24.66
C THR A 825 9.76 -30.99 23.39
N LEU A 826 10.88 -31.06 22.69
CA LEU A 826 11.03 -31.89 21.50
C LEU A 826 10.80 -33.37 21.81
N ASP A 827 11.45 -33.89 22.89
CA ASP A 827 11.29 -35.27 23.29
C ASP A 827 9.87 -35.57 23.78
N TRP A 828 9.27 -34.63 24.50
CA TRP A 828 7.90 -34.75 24.94
C TRP A 828 6.92 -34.82 23.76
N LEU A 829 7.07 -33.98 22.73
CA LEU A 829 6.25 -33.99 21.49
C LEU A 829 6.42 -35.31 20.73
N LYS A 830 7.67 -35.82 20.58
CA LYS A 830 7.94 -37.13 19.97
C LYS A 830 7.23 -38.27 20.74
N ALA A 831 7.21 -38.19 22.08
CA ALA A 831 6.48 -39.18 22.92
C ALA A 831 4.97 -39.07 22.70
N ARG A 832 4.37 -37.84 22.66
CA ARG A 832 2.93 -37.65 22.40
C ARG A 832 2.51 -38.15 21.02
N ALA A 833 3.33 -37.95 19.99
CA ALA A 833 3.05 -38.42 18.63
C ALA A 833 2.98 -39.95 18.51
N LYS A 834 3.75 -40.68 19.36
CA LYS A 834 3.81 -42.16 19.36
C LYS A 834 2.77 -42.82 20.26
N GLN A 835 2.30 -42.16 21.31
CA GLN A 835 1.53 -42.81 22.38
C GLN A 835 0.09 -43.09 21.94
N GLU A 836 -0.26 -44.35 21.71
CA GLU A 836 -1.60 -44.77 21.24
C GLU A 836 -2.73 -44.38 22.20
N THR A 837 -2.46 -44.24 23.52
CA THR A 837 -3.45 -43.86 24.55
C THR A 837 -3.84 -42.37 24.51
N ASP A 838 -3.09 -41.53 23.80
CA ASP A 838 -3.30 -40.05 23.77
C ASP A 838 -4.51 -39.60 22.92
N GLY A 839 -5.02 -40.47 22.08
CA GLY A 839 -6.10 -40.14 21.15
C GLY A 839 -5.66 -39.32 19.94
N GLY A 840 -6.51 -39.30 18.92
CA GLY A 840 -6.17 -38.74 17.59
C GLY A 840 -5.77 -37.25 17.61
N PHE A 841 -6.50 -36.40 18.35
CA PHE A 841 -6.24 -34.96 18.39
C PHE A 841 -4.89 -34.57 19.02
N VAL A 842 -4.47 -35.25 20.06
CA VAL A 842 -3.17 -35.02 20.73
C VAL A 842 -2.01 -35.43 19.83
N ARG A 843 -2.15 -36.61 19.20
CA ARG A 843 -1.12 -37.14 18.29
C ARG A 843 -1.00 -36.28 17.03
N HIS A 844 -2.13 -35.87 16.46
CA HIS A 844 -2.17 -34.93 15.32
C HIS A 844 -1.46 -33.63 15.70
N ALA A 845 -1.84 -32.97 16.80
CA ALA A 845 -1.22 -31.72 17.25
C ALA A 845 0.31 -31.87 17.47
N ALA A 846 0.75 -33.00 18.03
CA ALA A 846 2.18 -33.27 18.26
C ALA A 846 2.95 -33.42 16.94
N ILE A 847 2.40 -34.14 15.95
CA ILE A 847 3.02 -34.33 14.62
C ILE A 847 3.15 -33.00 13.90
N TRP A 848 2.06 -32.21 13.84
CA TRP A 848 2.08 -30.90 13.21
C TRP A 848 3.03 -29.92 13.89
N SER A 849 3.03 -29.89 15.23
CA SER A 849 3.92 -29.03 16.00
C SER A 849 5.40 -29.40 15.79
N LEU A 850 5.73 -30.68 15.68
CA LEU A 850 7.09 -31.12 15.36
C LEU A 850 7.52 -30.59 13.98
N ALA A 851 6.63 -30.70 12.98
CA ALA A 851 6.92 -30.25 11.63
C ALA A 851 7.01 -28.71 11.52
N GLU A 852 6.18 -27.99 12.26
CA GLU A 852 6.08 -26.52 12.22
C GLU A 852 7.23 -25.83 12.95
N TYR A 853 7.53 -26.26 14.20
CA TYR A 853 8.47 -25.54 15.07
C TYR A 853 9.90 -26.11 15.06
N TYR A 854 10.14 -27.29 14.49
CA TYR A 854 11.45 -27.95 14.49
C TYR A 854 11.94 -28.33 13.08
N GLN A 855 11.58 -27.55 12.04
CA GLN A 855 11.97 -27.81 10.64
C GLN A 855 13.47 -27.93 10.42
N SER A 856 14.27 -27.12 11.15
CA SER A 856 15.72 -27.11 11.06
C SER A 856 16.41 -28.33 11.71
N ASN A 857 15.67 -29.15 12.49
CA ASN A 857 16.23 -30.32 13.14
C ASN A 857 16.10 -31.57 12.25
N PRO A 858 17.22 -32.13 11.73
CA PRO A 858 17.17 -33.25 10.80
C PRO A 858 16.57 -34.54 11.42
N GLU A 859 16.60 -34.69 12.75
CA GLU A 859 15.98 -35.81 13.41
C GLU A 859 14.47 -35.81 13.32
N VAL A 860 13.84 -34.63 13.20
CA VAL A 860 12.39 -34.48 13.10
C VAL A 860 11.88 -35.02 11.77
N LEU A 861 12.54 -34.71 10.68
CA LEU A 861 12.18 -35.27 9.37
C LEU A 861 12.32 -36.80 9.36
N LEU A 862 13.41 -37.36 9.94
CA LEU A 862 13.58 -38.82 10.06
C LEU A 862 12.48 -39.44 10.91
N PHE A 863 12.11 -38.79 12.01
CA PHE A 863 11.04 -39.23 12.87
C PHE A 863 9.68 -39.23 12.18
N LEU A 864 9.33 -38.14 11.44
CA LEU A 864 8.10 -38.05 10.69
C LEU A 864 8.03 -39.09 9.55
N LYS A 865 9.16 -39.34 8.84
CA LYS A 865 9.27 -40.40 7.84
C LYS A 865 8.99 -41.79 8.46
N SER A 866 9.54 -42.01 9.64
CA SER A 866 9.24 -43.29 10.36
C SER A 866 7.74 -43.40 10.70
N LEU A 867 7.10 -42.33 11.14
CA LEU A 867 5.67 -42.34 11.47
C LEU A 867 4.82 -42.56 10.22
N SER A 868 5.13 -41.88 9.10
CA SER A 868 4.35 -42.00 7.86
C SER A 868 4.39 -43.39 7.24
N GLN A 869 5.43 -44.22 7.54
CA GLN A 869 5.58 -45.56 7.02
C GLN A 869 5.19 -46.67 8.01
N GLN A 870 5.44 -46.46 9.32
CA GLN A 870 5.41 -47.54 10.31
C GLN A 870 4.32 -47.43 11.37
N ALA A 871 3.62 -46.26 11.47
CA ALA A 871 2.55 -46.12 12.45
C ALA A 871 1.41 -47.09 12.14
N LYS A 872 0.85 -47.71 13.19
CA LYS A 872 -0.21 -48.71 13.08
C LYS A 872 -1.51 -48.09 12.55
N GLU A 873 -1.87 -46.90 13.03
CA GLU A 873 -3.10 -46.22 12.65
C GLU A 873 -2.91 -45.38 11.37
N GLY A 874 -3.86 -45.51 10.42
CA GLY A 874 -3.85 -44.81 9.17
C GLY A 874 -3.83 -43.29 9.30
N PHE A 875 -4.61 -42.72 10.24
CA PHE A 875 -4.64 -41.28 10.45
C PHE A 875 -3.28 -40.69 10.90
N VAL A 876 -2.45 -41.44 11.63
CA VAL A 876 -1.11 -41.00 12.04
C VAL A 876 -0.16 -40.98 10.85
N ARG A 877 -0.26 -42.00 9.98
CA ARG A 877 0.54 -42.05 8.74
C ARG A 877 0.14 -40.92 7.78
N GLU A 878 -1.15 -40.69 7.66
CA GLU A 878 -1.71 -39.58 6.85
C GLU A 878 -1.24 -38.22 7.38
N THR A 879 -1.46 -37.93 8.68
CA THR A 879 -1.01 -36.66 9.31
C THR A 879 0.50 -36.45 9.15
N ALA A 880 1.30 -37.49 9.29
CA ALA A 880 2.75 -37.39 9.12
C ALA A 880 3.13 -37.13 7.65
N ALA A 881 2.45 -37.75 6.68
CA ALA A 881 2.67 -37.52 5.26
C ALA A 881 2.29 -36.07 4.86
N GLU A 882 1.15 -35.57 5.36
CA GLU A 882 0.69 -34.21 5.13
C GLU A 882 1.66 -33.17 5.73
N ALA A 883 2.10 -33.38 6.97
CA ALA A 883 3.07 -32.51 7.63
C ALA A 883 4.43 -32.49 6.90
N ILE A 884 4.90 -33.63 6.40
CA ILE A 884 6.11 -33.72 5.56
C ILE A 884 5.92 -32.96 4.25
N ALA A 885 4.79 -33.12 3.58
CA ALA A 885 4.47 -32.45 2.33
C ALA A 885 4.43 -30.93 2.48
N LYS A 886 3.85 -30.44 3.57
CA LYS A 886 3.74 -29.00 3.81
C LYS A 886 5.06 -28.33 4.20
N TYR A 887 5.84 -28.95 5.10
CA TYR A 887 6.99 -28.30 5.71
C TYR A 887 8.35 -28.77 5.18
N PHE A 888 8.43 -29.95 4.56
CA PHE A 888 9.69 -30.56 4.11
C PHE A 888 9.71 -30.95 2.63
N ILE A 889 8.80 -30.46 1.82
CA ILE A 889 8.64 -30.86 0.41
C ILE A 889 9.92 -30.73 -0.42
N ARG A 890 10.79 -29.80 -0.08
CA ARG A 890 12.08 -29.56 -0.77
C ARG A 890 13.25 -30.40 -0.24
N ALA A 891 13.02 -31.14 0.84
CA ALA A 891 14.09 -31.93 1.44
C ALA A 891 14.38 -33.19 0.61
N SER A 892 15.65 -33.59 0.56
CA SER A 892 16.09 -34.75 -0.20
C SER A 892 15.35 -36.03 0.23
N GLY A 893 14.89 -36.80 -0.76
CA GLY A 893 14.20 -38.07 -0.57
C GLY A 893 12.75 -37.96 -0.08
N VAL A 894 12.13 -36.76 -0.13
CA VAL A 894 10.70 -36.57 0.19
C VAL A 894 9.82 -36.94 -1.00
N PHE A 895 10.22 -36.58 -2.22
CA PHE A 895 9.51 -36.99 -3.42
C PHE A 895 9.38 -38.53 -3.52
N GLU A 896 10.49 -39.24 -3.31
CA GLU A 896 10.54 -40.72 -3.32
C GLU A 896 9.66 -41.31 -2.23
N LEU A 897 9.72 -40.76 -1.00
CA LEU A 897 8.88 -41.16 0.11
C LEU A 897 7.38 -41.02 -0.19
N LEU A 898 6.96 -39.88 -0.74
CA LEU A 898 5.54 -39.67 -1.09
C LEU A 898 5.10 -40.65 -2.19
N CYS A 899 5.95 -40.91 -3.19
CA CYS A 899 5.67 -41.95 -4.18
C CYS A 899 5.55 -43.36 -3.54
N GLU A 900 6.38 -43.70 -2.54
CA GLU A 900 6.29 -44.97 -1.82
C GLU A 900 4.99 -45.07 -1.02
N ILE A 901 4.56 -44.00 -0.34
CA ILE A 901 3.29 -43.96 0.40
C ILE A 901 2.11 -44.19 -0.55
N VAL A 902 2.08 -43.53 -1.70
CA VAL A 902 1.04 -43.71 -2.72
C VAL A 902 0.89 -45.16 -3.15
N VAL A 903 2.01 -45.92 -3.24
CA VAL A 903 2.00 -47.31 -3.73
C VAL A 903 1.81 -48.33 -2.63
N GLN A 904 2.45 -48.14 -1.47
CA GLN A 904 2.66 -49.21 -0.48
C GLN A 904 1.86 -49.05 0.82
N ASP A 905 1.18 -47.89 1.06
CA ASP A 905 0.47 -47.74 2.34
C ASP A 905 -0.67 -48.77 2.49
N PRO A 906 -0.74 -49.50 3.61
CA PRO A 906 -1.68 -50.60 3.79
C PRO A 906 -3.10 -50.14 4.19
N PHE A 907 -3.44 -48.90 4.03
CA PHE A 907 -4.74 -48.32 4.46
C PHE A 907 -5.92 -49.09 3.84
N GLN A 908 -6.88 -49.44 4.71
CA GLN A 908 -8.20 -49.96 4.34
C GLN A 908 -9.24 -49.12 5.02
N ARG A 909 -10.22 -48.64 4.23
CA ARG A 909 -11.30 -47.79 4.73
C ARG A 909 -12.32 -48.55 5.54
N GLU A 910 -12.48 -48.25 6.82
CA GLU A 910 -13.50 -48.79 7.70
C GLU A 910 -14.72 -47.87 7.88
N GLY A 911 -14.60 -46.58 7.48
CA GLY A 911 -15.67 -45.61 7.59
C GLY A 911 -15.55 -44.45 6.61
N ALA A 912 -16.68 -43.86 6.20
CA ALA A 912 -16.75 -42.85 5.13
C ALA A 912 -15.93 -41.55 5.39
N ARG A 913 -15.62 -41.26 6.63
CA ARG A 913 -14.89 -40.03 7.04
C ARG A 913 -13.40 -40.25 7.33
N GLN A 914 -12.84 -41.40 6.98
CA GLN A 914 -11.41 -41.65 7.16
C GLN A 914 -10.61 -41.09 5.99
N PHE A 915 -9.53 -40.37 6.27
CA PHE A 915 -8.61 -39.86 5.28
C PHE A 915 -7.59 -40.95 4.90
N ASN A 916 -7.27 -41.03 3.62
CA ASN A 916 -6.40 -42.07 3.06
C ASN A 916 -4.98 -41.51 2.87
N PRO A 917 -3.94 -42.05 3.55
CA PRO A 917 -2.56 -41.59 3.40
C PRO A 917 -2.07 -41.59 1.95
N ARG A 918 -2.54 -42.53 1.10
CA ARG A 918 -2.19 -42.58 -0.31
C ARG A 918 -2.76 -41.39 -1.09
N GLN A 919 -4.02 -40.97 -0.75
CA GLN A 919 -4.64 -39.80 -1.36
C GLN A 919 -3.88 -38.54 -0.97
N THR A 920 -3.62 -38.32 0.31
CA THR A 920 -2.89 -37.16 0.83
C THR A 920 -1.49 -37.03 0.20
N ALA A 921 -0.76 -38.14 0.08
CA ALA A 921 0.53 -38.14 -0.61
C ALA A 921 0.43 -37.83 -2.10
N LEU A 922 -0.61 -38.34 -2.79
CA LEU A 922 -0.84 -38.08 -4.22
C LEU A 922 -1.27 -36.63 -4.46
N GLU A 923 -2.11 -36.05 -3.61
CA GLU A 923 -2.49 -34.62 -3.64
C GLU A 923 -1.26 -33.71 -3.48
N ALA A 924 -0.39 -34.03 -2.55
CA ALA A 924 0.86 -33.30 -2.34
C ALA A 924 1.78 -33.37 -3.58
N LEU A 925 1.91 -34.55 -4.19
CA LEU A 925 2.68 -34.72 -5.41
C LEU A 925 2.10 -33.94 -6.59
N LEU A 926 0.79 -33.94 -6.76
CA LEU A 926 0.08 -33.15 -7.77
C LEU A 926 0.27 -31.64 -7.61
N THR A 927 0.21 -31.19 -6.37
CA THR A 927 0.34 -29.76 -6.03
C THR A 927 1.76 -29.24 -6.27
N HIS A 928 2.77 -30.01 -5.86
CA HIS A 928 4.15 -29.52 -5.84
C HIS A 928 5.02 -29.96 -7.03
N TYR A 929 4.63 -31.03 -7.73
CA TYR A 929 5.37 -31.60 -8.87
C TYR A 929 4.50 -31.89 -10.08
N PRO A 930 3.56 -31.03 -10.50
CA PRO A 930 2.53 -31.35 -11.51
C PRO A 930 3.09 -31.79 -12.86
N ALA A 931 4.29 -31.35 -13.21
CA ALA A 931 4.93 -31.67 -14.50
C ALA A 931 5.80 -32.95 -14.47
N HIS A 932 5.91 -33.61 -13.33
CA HIS A 932 6.80 -34.80 -13.24
C HIS A 932 6.12 -36.06 -13.84
N PRO A 933 6.74 -36.75 -14.80
CA PRO A 933 6.08 -37.83 -15.55
C PRO A 933 5.58 -39.00 -14.69
N LYS A 934 6.24 -39.27 -13.57
CA LYS A 934 5.86 -40.35 -12.62
C LYS A 934 4.50 -40.09 -11.96
N ILE A 935 4.07 -38.81 -11.86
CA ILE A 935 2.81 -38.50 -11.21
C ILE A 935 1.62 -38.94 -12.03
N LEU A 936 1.68 -38.77 -13.34
CA LEU A 936 0.61 -39.25 -14.21
C LEU A 936 0.50 -40.79 -14.17
N GLU A 937 1.65 -41.50 -14.09
CA GLU A 937 1.68 -42.95 -13.93
C GLU A 937 1.02 -43.37 -12.62
N LEU A 938 1.38 -42.74 -11.49
CA LEU A 938 0.80 -43.03 -10.18
C LEU A 938 -0.70 -42.74 -10.14
N LEU A 939 -1.12 -41.62 -10.73
CA LEU A 939 -2.52 -41.19 -10.78
C LEU A 939 -3.35 -42.20 -11.61
N LEU A 940 -2.85 -42.65 -12.75
CA LEU A 940 -3.49 -43.68 -13.54
C LEU A 940 -3.58 -45.00 -12.77
N ASP A 941 -2.51 -45.43 -12.13
CA ASP A 941 -2.52 -46.67 -11.37
C ASP A 941 -3.56 -46.61 -10.21
N ARG A 942 -3.60 -45.52 -9.44
CA ARG A 942 -4.57 -45.37 -8.35
C ARG A 942 -6.01 -45.24 -8.84
N ALA A 943 -6.25 -44.61 -10.00
CA ALA A 943 -7.58 -44.48 -10.59
C ALA A 943 -8.21 -45.84 -10.99
N PHE A 944 -7.38 -46.82 -11.33
CA PHE A 944 -7.87 -48.14 -11.78
C PHE A 944 -7.66 -49.24 -10.74
N ASN A 945 -6.59 -49.21 -9.96
CA ASN A 945 -6.14 -50.33 -9.16
C ASN A 945 -6.18 -50.13 -7.63
N ASP A 946 -6.50 -48.90 -7.14
CA ASP A 946 -6.54 -48.65 -5.69
C ASP A 946 -7.64 -49.48 -4.99
N PRO A 947 -7.39 -50.10 -3.84
CA PRO A 947 -8.42 -50.86 -3.12
C PRO A 947 -9.52 -49.90 -2.54
N ASP A 948 -9.23 -48.64 -2.30
CA ASP A 948 -10.18 -47.64 -1.79
C ASP A 948 -11.00 -47.01 -2.94
N GLU A 949 -12.30 -47.21 -2.96
CA GLU A 949 -13.22 -46.69 -3.99
C GLU A 949 -13.21 -45.16 -4.09
N GLN A 950 -13.19 -44.48 -2.93
CA GLN A 950 -13.17 -43.02 -2.92
C GLN A 950 -11.88 -42.45 -3.54
N LEU A 951 -10.75 -43.14 -3.34
CA LEU A 951 -9.51 -42.70 -3.97
C LEU A 951 -9.55 -42.96 -5.47
N ARG A 952 -10.13 -44.09 -5.94
CA ARG A 952 -10.32 -44.32 -7.37
C ARG A 952 -11.13 -43.22 -8.04
N GLU A 953 -12.29 -42.91 -7.49
CA GLU A 953 -13.17 -41.84 -8.00
C GLU A 953 -12.46 -40.48 -8.04
N TRP A 954 -11.82 -40.11 -6.93
CA TRP A 954 -11.07 -38.87 -6.88
C TRP A 954 -9.92 -38.82 -7.90
N ALA A 955 -9.16 -39.90 -8.05
CA ALA A 955 -8.07 -39.96 -9.01
C ALA A 955 -8.57 -39.89 -10.49
N GLN A 956 -9.76 -40.43 -10.78
CA GLN A 956 -10.41 -40.30 -12.10
C GLN A 956 -10.80 -38.84 -12.37
N GLU A 957 -11.37 -38.15 -11.41
CA GLU A 957 -11.68 -36.70 -11.51
C GLU A 957 -10.43 -35.85 -11.78
N GLN A 958 -9.31 -36.15 -11.10
CA GLN A 958 -8.05 -35.44 -11.34
C GLN A 958 -7.50 -35.73 -12.75
N LEU A 959 -7.62 -36.94 -13.24
CA LEU A 959 -7.21 -37.31 -14.60
C LEU A 959 -8.03 -36.56 -15.69
N GLU A 960 -9.30 -36.29 -15.45
CA GLU A 960 -10.12 -35.49 -16.36
C GLU A 960 -9.61 -34.02 -16.42
N LYS A 961 -9.21 -33.46 -15.30
CA LYS A 961 -8.61 -32.10 -15.24
C LYS A 961 -7.24 -32.03 -15.95
N PHE A 962 -6.47 -33.12 -15.94
CA PHE A 962 -5.20 -33.23 -16.69
C PHE A 962 -5.36 -33.35 -18.22
N LYS A 963 -6.54 -33.75 -18.71
CA LYS A 963 -6.84 -33.85 -20.15
C LYS A 963 -7.35 -32.53 -20.76
N MET A 964 -7.77 -31.56 -19.95
CA MET A 964 -8.11 -30.20 -20.35
C MET A 964 -6.88 -29.31 -20.36
#